data_ee35de72df1747702427738e96b0c679
#
_entry.id   ee35de72df1747702427738e96b0c679
#
_cell.length_a   1.000
_cell.length_b   1.000
_cell.length_c   1.000
_cell.angle_alpha   90.00
_cell.angle_beta   90.00
_cell.angle_gamma   90.00
#
_symmetry.space_group_name_H-M   'P 1'
#
loop_
_entity.id
_entity.type
_entity.pdbx_description
1 polymer ?
#
loop_
_entity_poly.entity_id
_entity_poly.type
_entity_poly.pdbx_seq_one_letter_code
_entity_poly.pdbx_strand_id
1 'polypeptide(L)'
;MNHRSFPLSRTRTGRRLAHSALIAGAVMPWASSAQISGGPQQANGVALEVAPGDYSTTQVGRAVLSAINGGHLTTTAKTRAFSTGPVAAGAAASGAGSRVELRDTEIRTRGGNSVGIDVRGGASASAERVSIDTDGDYAHGAYLYGANGEFRIADSAIVTRGKESAGINVIGTPGGTIDVATTSIRTSGLYASGLSISYDGAHATLDRTEIRTDGNYAPVLFLPSTSTVAFSDSYLHASGVGSLGVDMRAGDVALARTRVITEGTSAHGLYASKEYADTPVIDATDTRVTTTGERAAGAIARRGGKIAMTRGGIDTRGAGSPGAMSSDSGSVVTATDMSVDTYGDGAVALHASTGGRIDLLRSDARTRGDGAYAASVYGGALNVDGGSLVSDRYGALDAAGGSIALRNGARATGGDGTLLAVHAQYDAPVRLTLDTGSHAYGDIVNHPADDGSPTPALTDVALSNASTWTGATDAVRTLSLDSDSRWTVTADSSVGSVALNDSTIAFAEPTARALATPRTLVVTGDYAAHNGKLVIHTTLQDDASPTDRLVIDGGHAAGDTGIVVKRAGGTGAQTTVGIPIVETRNGGTTDVSAFTLDAGSDGYRAGFGTLSAGGYDYMLERGGRGGRTDDWYLVSAAQPQAQPEPEPQQPPPPSQPPAPVTPAAPIEPEAVPPAHATAPEPDAYLANADAASWMAVHTLHQRDDRSLRTAAAGPLDGAVWLRAEGQMTSMSGGGRSVSGNGRLLHAGADLLRFDDGRGGSVRIGAMGMYGSQTNWSTRPLWNALERRTMDATARGSVSGYNVGVYGTWYGSRDILSGPYADAWFMYGAYANSVGGSLAADSYRSRTVTGSLEAGYSLPFYERGDSRFFVEPEVQFVVSDYGADAHATPGGRIDGQRSTDLLTRVGVRVHGVTAIAAGRELRPFFEANWWHGPGSRALTLDGNAFSFNVPRDRAAIRIGATGQLSRRFSVSASVGVEGNLSDYALVRGQLSAKYRW
;
A
#
# COMPACT_ATOMS: atom_id res chain seq x y z
N MET A 1 1.72 18.43 -29.21
CA MET A 1 2.89 18.38 -30.12
C MET A 1 3.75 17.21 -29.70
N ASN A 2 4.08 16.40 -30.68
CA ASN A 2 4.93 15.21 -30.69
C ASN A 2 4.31 13.87 -30.27
N HIS A 3 3.80 13.25 -31.32
CA HIS A 3 3.72 11.82 -31.59
C HIS A 3 5.00 11.06 -31.23
N ARG A 4 4.86 9.88 -30.63
CA ARG A 4 5.65 8.70 -30.97
C ARG A 4 4.78 7.43 -30.85
N SER A 5 4.41 6.94 -32.01
CA SER A 5 3.96 5.60 -32.34
C SER A 5 5.07 4.57 -32.06
N PHE A 6 4.72 3.40 -31.54
CA PHE A 6 5.54 2.18 -31.61
C PHE A 6 4.68 0.98 -32.01
N PRO A 7 5.25 -0.02 -32.65
CA PRO A 7 4.58 -0.78 -33.70
C PRO A 7 3.98 -2.11 -33.22
N LEU A 8 3.00 -2.58 -33.97
CA LEU A 8 2.46 -3.93 -34.00
C LEU A 8 3.56 -4.97 -34.28
N SER A 9 3.71 -5.95 -33.41
CA SER A 9 4.30 -7.23 -33.75
C SER A 9 3.22 -8.31 -33.83
N ARG A 10 3.08 -8.87 -35.02
CA ARG A 10 2.35 -10.09 -35.35
C ARG A 10 3.02 -11.31 -34.69
N THR A 11 2.21 -12.22 -34.22
CA THR A 11 2.14 -13.68 -34.53
C THR A 11 1.69 -14.42 -33.31
N ARG A 12 0.65 -15.20 -33.33
CA ARG A 12 0.43 -16.53 -33.90
C ARG A 12 -1.00 -17.00 -33.63
N THR A 13 -1.68 -17.31 -34.68
CA THR A 13 -2.66 -18.37 -34.89
C THR A 13 -2.86 -19.33 -33.71
N GLY A 14 -3.98 -19.17 -33.00
CA GLY A 14 -4.64 -20.19 -32.22
C GLY A 14 -5.98 -20.50 -32.90
N ARG A 15 -6.14 -21.70 -33.37
CA ARG A 15 -7.32 -22.22 -34.07
C ARG A 15 -8.62 -21.87 -33.34
N ARG A 16 -9.40 -21.00 -33.93
CA ARG A 16 -10.83 -20.91 -33.68
C ARG A 16 -11.46 -22.16 -34.26
N LEU A 17 -11.88 -23.12 -33.46
CA LEU A 17 -12.91 -24.08 -33.81
C LEU A 17 -14.25 -23.33 -33.84
N ALA A 18 -14.53 -22.68 -34.97
CA ALA A 18 -15.87 -22.30 -35.33
C ALA A 18 -16.60 -23.56 -35.80
N HIS A 19 -17.25 -24.24 -34.88
CA HIS A 19 -18.35 -25.17 -35.21
C HIS A 19 -19.66 -24.43 -34.89
N SER A 20 -19.96 -23.37 -35.68
CA SER A 20 -21.32 -23.00 -35.94
C SER A 20 -21.79 -23.90 -37.08
N ALA A 21 -22.14 -25.13 -36.78
CA ALA A 21 -23.02 -25.84 -37.65
C ALA A 21 -24.38 -25.16 -37.57
N LEU A 22 -24.61 -24.19 -38.46
CA LEU A 22 -25.95 -23.83 -38.86
C LEU A 22 -26.65 -25.11 -39.37
N ILE A 23 -27.34 -25.79 -38.51
CA ILE A 23 -28.51 -26.56 -38.95
C ILE A 23 -29.58 -25.47 -39.18
N ALA A 24 -29.46 -24.78 -40.31
CA ALA A 24 -30.57 -24.06 -40.85
C ALA A 24 -31.65 -25.11 -41.03
N GLY A 25 -32.70 -25.03 -40.18
CA GLY A 25 -33.91 -25.75 -40.41
C GLY A 25 -34.40 -25.42 -41.80
N ALA A 26 -34.04 -26.25 -42.80
CA ALA A 26 -34.65 -26.22 -44.10
C ALA A 26 -36.12 -26.49 -43.90
N VAL A 27 -36.89 -25.44 -43.72
CA VAL A 27 -38.31 -25.46 -44.08
C VAL A 27 -38.35 -25.66 -45.56
N MET A 28 -38.29 -26.89 -46.05
CA MET A 28 -38.54 -27.17 -47.45
C MET A 28 -39.98 -26.79 -47.73
N PRO A 29 -40.23 -26.01 -48.84
CA PRO A 29 -41.57 -25.72 -49.26
C PRO A 29 -42.29 -27.06 -49.68
N TRP A 30 -43.46 -27.22 -49.15
CA TRP A 30 -44.31 -28.33 -49.52
C TRP A 30 -44.65 -28.30 -51.01
N ALA A 31 -43.97 -29.10 -51.72
CA ALA A 31 -44.42 -29.41 -53.11
C ALA A 31 -44.80 -30.89 -53.08
N SER A 32 -46.03 -31.11 -53.42
CA SER A 32 -46.71 -32.36 -53.68
C SER A 32 -47.23 -33.12 -52.48
N SER A 33 -48.52 -33.37 -52.49
CA SER A 33 -49.22 -34.38 -51.68
C SER A 33 -48.55 -35.73 -51.89
N ALA A 34 -47.71 -36.16 -50.94
CA ALA A 34 -47.24 -37.54 -50.88
C ALA A 34 -48.48 -38.43 -50.61
N GLN A 35 -48.69 -39.42 -51.46
CA GLN A 35 -49.77 -40.37 -51.33
C GLN A 35 -49.48 -41.15 -50.02
N ILE A 36 -50.39 -41.08 -49.04
CA ILE A 36 -50.28 -41.82 -47.77
C ILE A 36 -50.24 -43.28 -48.10
N SER A 37 -49.19 -44.02 -47.81
CA SER A 37 -48.91 -45.38 -48.22
C SER A 37 -49.53 -46.46 -47.30
N GLY A 38 -49.92 -46.04 -46.02
CA GLY A 38 -50.47 -47.03 -45.09
C GLY A 38 -51.15 -46.41 -43.87
N GLY A 39 -51.97 -47.21 -43.25
CA GLY A 39 -52.58 -47.04 -41.94
C GLY A 39 -51.57 -47.32 -40.80
N PRO A 40 -51.99 -47.26 -39.53
CA PRO A 40 -51.16 -47.51 -38.37
C PRO A 40 -50.50 -48.90 -38.41
N GLN A 41 -49.19 -48.93 -38.02
CA GLN A 41 -48.40 -50.15 -37.93
C GLN A 41 -48.23 -50.60 -36.46
N GLN A 42 -48.37 -51.88 -36.16
CA GLN A 42 -48.34 -52.38 -34.79
C GLN A 42 -47.56 -53.73 -34.71
N ALA A 43 -46.52 -53.71 -33.87
CA ALA A 43 -45.81 -54.90 -33.41
C ALA A 43 -46.47 -55.39 -32.10
N ASN A 44 -47.22 -56.49 -32.18
CA ASN A 44 -47.93 -57.05 -31.01
C ASN A 44 -47.30 -58.40 -30.64
N GLY A 45 -46.40 -58.41 -29.66
CA GLY A 45 -45.67 -59.60 -29.26
C GLY A 45 -44.68 -60.15 -30.32
N VAL A 46 -44.47 -59.46 -31.41
CA VAL A 46 -43.58 -59.85 -32.52
C VAL A 46 -42.66 -58.72 -32.95
N ALA A 47 -41.64 -59.07 -33.70
CA ALA A 47 -40.80 -58.06 -34.35
C ALA A 47 -41.46 -57.64 -35.66
N LEU A 48 -41.46 -56.28 -35.92
CA LEU A 48 -41.99 -55.67 -37.12
C LEU A 48 -41.02 -54.61 -37.66
N GLU A 49 -40.47 -54.86 -38.83
CA GLU A 49 -39.72 -53.84 -39.55
C GLU A 49 -40.69 -53.10 -40.48
N VAL A 50 -40.80 -51.80 -40.27
CA VAL A 50 -41.70 -50.94 -41.03
C VAL A 50 -41.01 -50.47 -42.33
N ALA A 51 -41.59 -50.78 -43.45
CA ALA A 51 -41.07 -50.35 -44.77
C ALA A 51 -41.05 -48.82 -44.87
N PRO A 52 -40.06 -48.23 -45.65
CA PRO A 52 -40.07 -46.85 -45.93
C PRO A 52 -41.38 -46.38 -46.54
N GLY A 53 -42.00 -45.29 -46.04
CA GLY A 53 -43.27 -44.80 -46.54
C GLY A 53 -43.95 -43.80 -45.57
N ASP A 54 -45.14 -43.39 -45.98
CA ASP A 54 -45.96 -42.39 -45.25
C ASP A 54 -47.11 -43.14 -44.57
N TYR A 55 -47.15 -43.04 -43.23
CA TYR A 55 -48.17 -43.69 -42.40
C TYR A 55 -49.02 -42.70 -41.62
N SER A 56 -50.33 -42.89 -41.50
CA SER A 56 -51.12 -41.90 -40.77
C SER A 56 -52.25 -42.47 -39.99
N THR A 57 -52.77 -41.67 -39.00
CA THR A 57 -54.03 -41.97 -38.28
C THR A 57 -54.82 -40.71 -38.03
N THR A 58 -56.14 -40.83 -38.11
CA THR A 58 -57.12 -39.82 -37.63
C THR A 58 -57.87 -40.29 -36.41
N GLN A 59 -57.62 -41.56 -35.97
CA GLN A 59 -58.38 -42.22 -34.92
C GLN A 59 -57.95 -41.75 -33.54
N VAL A 60 -58.85 -41.43 -32.65
CA VAL A 60 -58.61 -41.05 -31.26
C VAL A 60 -57.83 -42.15 -30.52
N GLY A 61 -56.74 -41.82 -29.84
CA GLY A 61 -56.04 -42.73 -28.97
C GLY A 61 -55.20 -43.82 -29.70
N ARG A 62 -55.11 -43.80 -31.06
CA ARG A 62 -54.31 -44.78 -31.80
C ARG A 62 -53.01 -44.24 -32.33
N ALA A 63 -51.90 -44.84 -31.91
CA ALA A 63 -50.58 -44.46 -32.42
C ALA A 63 -50.38 -44.85 -33.89
N VAL A 64 -49.59 -44.08 -34.66
CA VAL A 64 -49.26 -44.42 -36.05
C VAL A 64 -48.30 -45.62 -36.11
N LEU A 65 -47.31 -45.66 -35.26
CA LEU A 65 -46.31 -46.71 -35.12
C LEU A 65 -46.43 -47.28 -33.70
N SER A 66 -46.61 -48.51 -33.47
CA SER A 66 -46.75 -49.05 -32.09
C SER A 66 -46.10 -50.38 -31.84
N ALA A 67 -45.57 -50.59 -30.63
CA ALA A 67 -45.10 -51.88 -30.12
C ALA A 67 -45.79 -52.13 -28.77
N ILE A 68 -46.44 -53.27 -28.68
CA ILE A 68 -47.17 -53.66 -27.47
C ILE A 68 -46.90 -55.15 -27.14
N ASN A 69 -47.18 -55.56 -25.90
CA ASN A 69 -47.07 -56.97 -25.45
C ASN A 69 -45.70 -57.62 -25.74
N GLY A 70 -44.62 -56.91 -25.54
CA GLY A 70 -43.22 -57.33 -25.83
C GLY A 70 -42.87 -57.27 -27.34
N GLY A 71 -43.66 -56.63 -28.16
CA GLY A 71 -43.38 -56.40 -29.57
C GLY A 71 -42.20 -55.47 -29.83
N HIS A 72 -41.51 -55.66 -30.95
CA HIS A 72 -40.40 -54.88 -31.38
C HIS A 72 -40.68 -54.24 -32.77
N LEU A 73 -40.85 -52.90 -32.82
CA LEU A 73 -41.05 -52.19 -34.07
C LEU A 73 -39.75 -51.38 -34.43
N THR A 74 -39.32 -51.54 -35.67
CA THR A 74 -38.12 -50.85 -36.20
C THR A 74 -38.46 -50.11 -37.52
N THR A 75 -37.95 -48.88 -37.64
CA THR A 75 -37.90 -48.17 -38.93
C THR A 75 -36.45 -48.05 -39.36
N THR A 76 -36.13 -48.27 -40.65
CA THR A 76 -34.75 -48.33 -41.13
C THR A 76 -34.38 -47.15 -42.07
N ALA A 77 -35.35 -46.57 -42.77
CA ALA A 77 -35.14 -45.38 -43.63
C ALA A 77 -36.41 -44.63 -43.98
N LYS A 78 -36.35 -43.33 -44.17
CA LYS A 78 -37.39 -42.41 -44.77
C LYS A 78 -38.83 -42.73 -44.44
N THR A 79 -39.13 -42.97 -43.18
CA THR A 79 -40.49 -43.24 -42.70
C THR A 79 -41.11 -41.92 -42.20
N ARG A 80 -42.40 -41.67 -42.57
CA ARG A 80 -43.15 -40.53 -41.98
C ARG A 80 -44.35 -41.05 -41.23
N ALA A 81 -44.53 -40.60 -40.01
CA ALA A 81 -45.69 -40.93 -39.15
C ALA A 81 -46.47 -39.61 -38.88
N PHE A 82 -47.71 -39.59 -39.36
CA PHE A 82 -48.56 -38.40 -39.25
C PHE A 82 -49.85 -38.70 -38.50
N SER A 83 -50.14 -37.91 -37.42
CA SER A 83 -51.37 -38.03 -36.67
C SER A 83 -52.14 -36.72 -36.63
N THR A 84 -53.45 -36.73 -36.88
CA THR A 84 -54.41 -35.65 -36.65
C THR A 84 -55.46 -35.95 -35.62
N GLY A 85 -55.57 -37.23 -35.18
CA GLY A 85 -56.51 -37.63 -34.10
C GLY A 85 -56.04 -37.10 -32.73
N PRO A 86 -56.93 -36.69 -31.86
CA PRO A 86 -56.56 -36.34 -30.46
C PRO A 86 -56.10 -37.60 -29.71
N VAL A 87 -55.18 -37.39 -28.78
CA VAL A 87 -54.56 -38.47 -27.96
C VAL A 87 -53.83 -39.54 -28.81
N ALA A 88 -53.53 -39.29 -30.07
CA ALA A 88 -52.88 -40.21 -31.01
C ALA A 88 -51.41 -39.96 -31.16
N ALA A 89 -50.56 -40.86 -30.64
CA ALA A 89 -49.10 -40.71 -30.72
C ALA A 89 -48.56 -40.95 -32.15
N GLY A 90 -47.47 -40.32 -32.52
CA GLY A 90 -46.70 -40.62 -33.71
C GLY A 90 -46.08 -42.03 -33.64
N ALA A 91 -45.40 -42.32 -32.50
CA ALA A 91 -44.89 -43.66 -32.17
C ALA A 91 -45.21 -44.02 -30.74
N ALA A 92 -45.44 -45.26 -30.40
CA ALA A 92 -45.75 -45.75 -29.05
C ALA A 92 -45.12 -47.09 -28.71
N ALA A 93 -44.51 -47.20 -27.52
CA ALA A 93 -44.08 -48.47 -26.93
C ALA A 93 -44.80 -48.63 -25.58
N SER A 94 -45.52 -49.74 -25.40
CA SER A 94 -46.32 -49.97 -24.18
C SER A 94 -46.16 -51.37 -23.62
N GLY A 95 -45.90 -51.45 -22.32
CA GLY A 95 -45.71 -52.70 -21.58
C GLY A 95 -44.28 -53.22 -21.60
N ALA A 96 -43.88 -53.92 -20.53
CA ALA A 96 -42.53 -54.45 -20.39
C ALA A 96 -42.09 -55.23 -21.58
N GLY A 97 -40.83 -55.06 -22.04
CA GLY A 97 -40.26 -55.70 -23.20
C GLY A 97 -40.72 -55.17 -24.55
N SER A 98 -41.68 -54.24 -24.60
CA SER A 98 -42.04 -53.59 -25.85
C SER A 98 -41.03 -52.52 -26.24
N ARG A 99 -40.65 -52.54 -27.52
CA ARG A 99 -39.56 -51.65 -28.00
C ARG A 99 -39.91 -50.98 -29.32
N VAL A 100 -39.63 -49.69 -29.44
CA VAL A 100 -39.71 -48.96 -30.70
C VAL A 100 -38.32 -48.39 -31.04
N GLU A 101 -37.79 -48.70 -32.19
CA GLU A 101 -36.54 -48.20 -32.73
C GLU A 101 -36.79 -47.37 -34.00
N LEU A 102 -36.56 -46.10 -33.94
CA LEU A 102 -36.79 -45.17 -35.05
C LEU A 102 -35.49 -44.69 -35.64
N ARG A 103 -35.31 -44.83 -36.92
CA ARG A 103 -34.18 -44.26 -37.66
C ARG A 103 -34.69 -43.51 -38.90
N ASP A 104 -34.07 -42.38 -39.19
CA ASP A 104 -34.41 -41.53 -40.35
C ASP A 104 -35.93 -41.32 -40.50
N THR A 105 -36.63 -41.04 -39.36
CA THR A 105 -38.08 -40.98 -39.27
C THR A 105 -38.58 -39.55 -39.02
N GLU A 106 -39.62 -39.11 -39.72
CA GLU A 106 -40.34 -37.89 -39.48
C GLU A 106 -41.68 -38.16 -38.76
N ILE A 107 -41.86 -37.58 -37.57
CA ILE A 107 -43.08 -37.71 -36.78
C ILE A 107 -43.76 -36.34 -36.74
N ARG A 108 -45.06 -36.28 -37.09
CA ARG A 108 -45.92 -35.11 -36.94
C ARG A 108 -47.23 -35.45 -36.28
N THR A 109 -47.53 -34.68 -35.23
CA THR A 109 -48.84 -34.80 -34.55
C THR A 109 -49.54 -33.46 -34.49
N ARG A 110 -50.86 -33.42 -34.73
CA ARG A 110 -51.66 -32.20 -34.81
C ARG A 110 -52.88 -32.20 -33.86
N GLY A 111 -53.08 -33.18 -33.03
CA GLY A 111 -54.19 -33.27 -32.11
C GLY A 111 -53.80 -32.89 -30.67
N GLY A 112 -54.75 -32.41 -29.89
CA GLY A 112 -54.55 -32.21 -28.45
C GLY A 112 -54.17 -33.52 -27.76
N ASN A 113 -53.22 -33.49 -26.80
CA ASN A 113 -52.63 -34.66 -26.15
C ASN A 113 -51.97 -35.68 -27.09
N SER A 114 -51.67 -35.29 -28.34
CA SER A 114 -51.07 -36.19 -29.34
C SER A 114 -49.54 -36.06 -29.33
N VAL A 115 -48.90 -36.94 -28.60
CA VAL A 115 -47.44 -36.88 -28.37
C VAL A 115 -46.65 -37.45 -29.56
N GLY A 116 -45.38 -37.00 -29.72
CA GLY A 116 -44.51 -37.52 -30.76
C GLY A 116 -44.16 -39.00 -30.52
N ILE A 117 -43.52 -39.31 -29.40
CA ILE A 117 -43.16 -40.68 -28.98
C ILE A 117 -43.76 -40.92 -27.58
N ASP A 118 -44.46 -42.01 -27.39
CA ASP A 118 -45.13 -42.39 -26.15
C ASP A 118 -44.52 -43.70 -25.61
N VAL A 119 -43.91 -43.67 -24.41
CA VAL A 119 -43.27 -44.80 -23.74
C VAL A 119 -43.97 -45.10 -22.43
N ARG A 120 -44.59 -46.27 -22.29
CA ARG A 120 -45.40 -46.63 -21.10
C ARG A 120 -45.04 -48.01 -20.53
N GLY A 121 -45.12 -48.11 -19.18
CA GLY A 121 -45.14 -49.38 -18.46
C GLY A 121 -43.89 -50.26 -18.65
N GLY A 122 -42.67 -49.70 -18.55
CA GLY A 122 -41.41 -50.39 -18.67
C GLY A 122 -41.01 -50.76 -20.12
N ALA A 123 -41.62 -50.10 -21.10
CA ALA A 123 -41.21 -50.19 -22.50
C ALA A 123 -39.95 -49.31 -22.79
N SER A 124 -39.37 -49.50 -23.96
CA SER A 124 -38.26 -48.70 -24.44
C SER A 124 -38.50 -48.07 -25.82
N ALA A 125 -37.95 -46.85 -26.03
CA ALA A 125 -37.88 -46.20 -27.35
C ALA A 125 -36.50 -45.63 -27.63
N SER A 126 -36.04 -45.89 -28.85
CA SER A 126 -34.81 -45.23 -29.35
C SER A 126 -35.09 -44.49 -30.67
N ALA A 127 -34.51 -43.32 -30.83
CA ALA A 127 -34.66 -42.45 -31.98
C ALA A 127 -33.31 -41.95 -32.46
N GLU A 128 -32.95 -42.17 -33.71
CA GLU A 128 -31.68 -41.73 -34.33
C GLU A 128 -31.99 -41.01 -35.66
N ARG A 129 -31.56 -39.80 -35.79
CA ARG A 129 -31.90 -38.91 -36.95
C ARG A 129 -33.42 -38.79 -37.16
N VAL A 130 -34.14 -38.50 -36.07
CA VAL A 130 -35.61 -38.39 -36.07
C VAL A 130 -36.01 -36.89 -35.93
N SER A 131 -36.99 -36.50 -36.74
CA SER A 131 -37.64 -35.17 -36.57
C SER A 131 -39.02 -35.34 -35.96
N ILE A 132 -39.29 -34.75 -34.81
CA ILE A 132 -40.56 -34.78 -34.10
C ILE A 132 -41.17 -33.37 -34.12
N ASP A 133 -42.37 -33.21 -34.65
CA ASP A 133 -43.11 -31.96 -34.74
C ASP A 133 -44.53 -32.12 -34.16
N THR A 134 -44.76 -31.51 -32.99
CA THR A 134 -46.09 -31.61 -32.36
C THR A 134 -46.75 -30.21 -32.32
N ASP A 135 -48.08 -30.16 -32.62
CA ASP A 135 -48.83 -28.93 -32.71
C ASP A 135 -50.22 -29.14 -32.10
N GLY A 136 -50.29 -29.19 -30.82
CA GLY A 136 -51.53 -29.38 -30.04
C GLY A 136 -51.23 -29.16 -28.57
N ASP A 137 -52.22 -28.74 -27.82
CA ASP A 137 -52.07 -28.55 -26.36
C ASP A 137 -51.85 -29.92 -25.70
N TYR A 138 -50.92 -29.96 -24.69
CA TYR A 138 -50.46 -31.16 -24.02
C TYR A 138 -49.82 -32.20 -24.98
N ALA A 139 -49.38 -31.77 -26.15
CA ALA A 139 -48.79 -32.67 -27.17
C ALA A 139 -47.25 -32.62 -27.02
N HIS A 140 -46.70 -33.42 -26.11
CA HIS A 140 -45.28 -33.48 -25.85
C HIS A 140 -44.50 -34.09 -27.03
N GLY A 141 -43.22 -33.71 -27.20
CA GLY A 141 -42.36 -34.36 -28.20
C GLY A 141 -42.09 -35.82 -27.85
N ALA A 142 -41.70 -36.11 -26.61
CA ALA A 142 -41.65 -37.44 -26.05
C ALA A 142 -42.37 -37.49 -24.68
N TYR A 143 -43.08 -38.57 -24.40
CA TYR A 143 -43.81 -38.75 -23.15
C TYR A 143 -43.51 -40.11 -22.55
N LEU A 144 -42.99 -40.11 -21.31
CA LEU A 144 -42.63 -41.33 -20.60
C LEU A 144 -43.58 -41.46 -19.38
N TYR A 145 -44.25 -42.62 -19.27
CA TYR A 145 -45.18 -42.88 -18.17
C TYR A 145 -45.05 -44.33 -17.63
N GLY A 146 -44.87 -44.44 -16.31
CA GLY A 146 -44.78 -45.75 -15.63
C GLY A 146 -43.33 -46.15 -15.32
N ALA A 147 -43.11 -47.14 -14.46
CA ALA A 147 -41.80 -47.51 -13.96
C ALA A 147 -40.88 -48.11 -15.04
N ASN A 148 -39.55 -47.85 -14.89
CA ASN A 148 -38.50 -48.43 -15.70
C ASN A 148 -38.58 -48.18 -17.22
N GLY A 149 -39.18 -47.07 -17.65
CA GLY A 149 -39.18 -46.67 -19.06
C GLY A 149 -37.81 -46.19 -19.53
N GLU A 150 -37.39 -46.57 -20.74
CA GLU A 150 -36.16 -46.11 -21.36
C GLU A 150 -36.42 -45.25 -22.61
N PHE A 151 -35.78 -44.11 -22.70
CA PHE A 151 -35.86 -43.26 -23.88
C PHE A 151 -34.47 -42.77 -24.28
N ARG A 152 -34.11 -43.12 -25.52
CA ARG A 152 -32.84 -42.64 -26.11
C ARG A 152 -33.10 -41.88 -27.39
N ILE A 153 -32.49 -40.75 -27.55
CA ILE A 153 -32.57 -39.92 -28.78
C ILE A 153 -31.24 -39.34 -29.14
N ALA A 154 -30.82 -39.47 -30.39
CA ALA A 154 -29.55 -38.92 -30.87
C ALA A 154 -29.72 -38.31 -32.28
N ASP A 155 -28.87 -37.31 -32.58
CA ASP A 155 -28.81 -36.63 -33.89
C ASP A 155 -30.18 -36.19 -34.40
N SER A 156 -31.06 -35.72 -33.57
CA SER A 156 -32.48 -35.58 -33.80
C SER A 156 -32.97 -34.14 -33.49
N ALA A 157 -34.24 -33.87 -33.88
CA ALA A 157 -34.89 -32.60 -33.56
C ALA A 157 -36.30 -32.81 -32.98
N ILE A 158 -36.65 -32.10 -31.92
CA ILE A 158 -37.97 -32.04 -31.32
C ILE A 158 -38.50 -30.62 -31.37
N VAL A 159 -39.69 -30.40 -31.91
CA VAL A 159 -40.37 -29.09 -31.91
C VAL A 159 -41.78 -29.27 -31.36
N THR A 160 -42.14 -28.49 -30.34
CA THR A 160 -43.50 -28.46 -29.80
C THR A 160 -44.07 -27.04 -29.78
N ARG A 161 -45.36 -26.85 -30.09
CA ARG A 161 -45.98 -25.52 -30.18
C ARG A 161 -47.17 -25.29 -29.27
N GLY A 162 -47.82 -26.34 -28.78
CA GLY A 162 -49.02 -26.24 -27.97
C GLY A 162 -48.74 -25.83 -26.53
N LYS A 163 -49.77 -25.32 -25.87
CA LYS A 163 -49.74 -25.03 -24.43
C LYS A 163 -49.39 -26.31 -23.65
N GLU A 164 -48.50 -26.17 -22.63
CA GLU A 164 -48.06 -27.26 -21.77
C GLU A 164 -47.48 -28.49 -22.54
N SER A 165 -46.96 -28.25 -23.73
CA SER A 165 -46.38 -29.24 -24.63
C SER A 165 -44.86 -29.30 -24.48
N ALA A 166 -44.37 -30.00 -23.48
CA ALA A 166 -42.90 -30.13 -23.24
C ALA A 166 -42.18 -30.83 -24.39
N GLY A 167 -40.89 -30.54 -24.56
CA GLY A 167 -40.06 -31.30 -25.48
C GLY A 167 -39.97 -32.77 -25.08
N ILE A 168 -39.59 -33.06 -23.85
CA ILE A 168 -39.59 -34.37 -23.22
C ILE A 168 -40.32 -34.25 -21.87
N ASN A 169 -41.34 -35.05 -21.64
CA ASN A 169 -42.10 -35.06 -20.40
C ASN A 169 -42.09 -36.47 -19.76
N VAL A 170 -41.61 -36.52 -18.51
CA VAL A 170 -41.43 -37.76 -17.74
C VAL A 170 -42.35 -37.76 -16.53
N ILE A 171 -43.34 -38.63 -16.45
CA ILE A 171 -44.33 -38.73 -15.36
C ILE A 171 -44.45 -40.17 -14.88
N GLY A 172 -44.30 -40.40 -13.57
CA GLY A 172 -44.53 -41.71 -13.00
C GLY A 172 -43.55 -42.78 -13.47
N THR A 173 -42.29 -42.47 -13.64
CA THR A 173 -41.27 -43.38 -14.18
C THR A 173 -40.15 -43.62 -13.16
N PRO A 174 -40.40 -44.24 -11.99
CA PRO A 174 -39.36 -44.63 -11.07
C PRO A 174 -38.34 -45.54 -11.79
N GLY A 175 -37.05 -45.24 -11.70
CA GLY A 175 -35.98 -45.99 -12.38
C GLY A 175 -35.91 -45.79 -13.90
N GLY A 176 -36.61 -44.81 -14.46
CA GLY A 176 -36.58 -44.50 -15.89
C GLY A 176 -35.27 -43.85 -16.31
N THR A 177 -34.78 -44.15 -17.53
CA THR A 177 -33.57 -43.57 -18.11
C THR A 177 -33.85 -42.77 -19.36
N ILE A 178 -33.29 -41.58 -19.45
CA ILE A 178 -33.44 -40.67 -20.60
C ILE A 178 -32.04 -40.28 -21.08
N ASP A 179 -31.68 -40.74 -22.28
CA ASP A 179 -30.39 -40.39 -22.90
C ASP A 179 -30.63 -39.53 -24.16
N VAL A 180 -30.13 -38.30 -24.13
CA VAL A 180 -30.29 -37.36 -25.25
C VAL A 180 -28.89 -36.94 -25.71
N ALA A 181 -28.59 -37.18 -26.97
CA ALA A 181 -27.30 -36.78 -27.50
C ALA A 181 -27.44 -35.97 -28.82
N THR A 182 -26.66 -34.98 -29.01
CA THR A 182 -26.56 -34.18 -30.26
C THR A 182 -27.95 -33.79 -30.83
N THR A 183 -28.90 -33.47 -29.93
CA THR A 183 -30.30 -33.26 -30.27
C THR A 183 -30.72 -31.80 -30.03
N SER A 184 -31.56 -31.25 -30.90
CA SER A 184 -32.18 -29.94 -30.74
C SER A 184 -33.61 -30.08 -30.26
N ILE A 185 -33.96 -29.42 -29.13
CA ILE A 185 -35.33 -29.39 -28.58
C ILE A 185 -35.80 -27.95 -28.57
N ARG A 186 -36.93 -27.66 -29.21
CA ARG A 186 -37.54 -26.32 -29.21
C ARG A 186 -38.99 -26.39 -28.80
N THR A 187 -39.38 -25.58 -27.81
CA THR A 187 -40.76 -25.44 -27.37
C THR A 187 -41.20 -23.96 -27.45
N SER A 188 -42.45 -23.71 -27.85
CA SER A 188 -42.96 -22.32 -27.95
C SER A 188 -44.29 -22.10 -27.24
N GLY A 189 -44.90 -23.13 -26.67
CA GLY A 189 -46.17 -23.02 -25.95
C GLY A 189 -46.04 -22.40 -24.55
N LEU A 190 -47.09 -21.78 -24.07
CA LEU A 190 -47.21 -21.38 -22.67
C LEU A 190 -47.03 -22.60 -21.75
N TYR A 191 -46.20 -22.51 -20.71
CA TYR A 191 -45.82 -23.62 -19.81
C TYR A 191 -45.18 -24.82 -20.47
N ALA A 192 -44.66 -24.70 -21.68
CA ALA A 192 -44.10 -25.80 -22.43
C ALA A 192 -42.59 -25.92 -22.15
N SER A 193 -42.20 -26.65 -21.13
CA SER A 193 -40.79 -26.89 -20.74
C SER A 193 -39.99 -27.63 -21.83
N GLY A 194 -38.70 -27.45 -21.87
CA GLY A 194 -37.80 -28.23 -22.72
C GLY A 194 -37.75 -29.68 -22.27
N LEU A 195 -37.38 -29.90 -21.00
CA LEU A 195 -37.45 -31.20 -20.31
C LEU A 195 -38.20 -31.02 -19.00
N SER A 196 -39.18 -31.87 -18.74
CA SER A 196 -39.93 -31.94 -17.49
C SER A 196 -39.84 -33.35 -16.91
N ILE A 197 -39.40 -33.46 -15.62
CA ILE A 197 -39.35 -34.75 -14.91
C ILE A 197 -40.08 -34.59 -13.59
N SER A 198 -41.32 -35.03 -13.55
CA SER A 198 -42.22 -34.78 -12.42
C SER A 198 -42.40 -36.00 -11.49
N TYR A 199 -41.53 -36.99 -11.54
CA TYR A 199 -41.58 -38.15 -10.68
C TYR A 199 -40.19 -38.63 -10.23
N ASP A 200 -40.12 -39.23 -9.06
CA ASP A 200 -38.90 -39.60 -8.38
C ASP A 200 -38.14 -40.77 -9.03
N GLY A 201 -36.79 -40.74 -8.93
CA GLY A 201 -35.91 -41.84 -9.30
C GLY A 201 -35.60 -41.96 -10.78
N ALA A 202 -35.96 -41.00 -11.63
CA ALA A 202 -35.54 -40.98 -13.03
C ALA A 202 -34.13 -40.43 -13.18
N HIS A 203 -33.41 -40.90 -14.21
CA HIS A 203 -32.08 -40.47 -14.58
C HIS A 203 -32.02 -39.94 -16.01
N ALA A 204 -31.61 -38.69 -16.21
CA ALA A 204 -31.49 -38.09 -17.53
C ALA A 204 -30.07 -37.63 -17.80
N THR A 205 -29.53 -38.01 -18.98
CA THR A 205 -28.25 -37.49 -19.49
C THR A 205 -28.47 -36.77 -20.81
N LEU A 206 -27.91 -35.53 -20.91
CA LEU A 206 -28.05 -34.71 -22.11
C LEU A 206 -26.66 -34.22 -22.53
N ASP A 207 -26.13 -34.78 -23.64
CA ASP A 207 -24.81 -34.45 -24.14
C ASP A 207 -24.92 -33.73 -25.49
N ARG A 208 -24.16 -32.61 -25.63
CA ARG A 208 -24.19 -31.75 -26.83
C ARG A 208 -25.62 -31.43 -27.30
N THR A 209 -26.51 -31.17 -26.35
CA THR A 209 -27.93 -30.93 -26.61
C THR A 209 -28.24 -29.44 -26.59
N GLU A 210 -29.03 -28.98 -27.54
CA GLU A 210 -29.55 -27.60 -27.57
C GLU A 210 -31.04 -27.64 -27.20
N ILE A 211 -31.41 -26.91 -26.10
CA ILE A 211 -32.80 -26.76 -25.69
C ILE A 211 -33.17 -25.29 -25.71
N ARG A 212 -34.22 -24.95 -26.46
CA ARG A 212 -34.81 -23.60 -26.53
C ARG A 212 -36.27 -23.59 -26.15
N THR A 213 -36.63 -22.70 -25.23
CA THR A 213 -38.01 -22.45 -24.85
C THR A 213 -38.39 -21.00 -25.13
N ASP A 214 -39.38 -20.78 -25.98
CA ASP A 214 -39.82 -19.44 -26.38
C ASP A 214 -41.13 -19.02 -25.69
N GLY A 215 -41.85 -19.96 -25.05
CA GLY A 215 -43.09 -19.73 -24.33
C GLY A 215 -42.90 -19.05 -22.97
N ASN A 216 -43.91 -18.32 -22.50
CA ASN A 216 -43.88 -17.77 -21.14
C ASN A 216 -44.06 -18.90 -20.11
N TYR A 217 -43.38 -18.75 -18.95
CA TYR A 217 -43.37 -19.74 -17.87
C TYR A 217 -42.98 -21.15 -18.34
N ALA A 218 -42.14 -21.22 -19.33
CA ALA A 218 -41.66 -22.45 -19.98
C ALA A 218 -40.15 -22.65 -19.68
N PRO A 219 -39.77 -23.22 -18.53
CA PRO A 219 -38.37 -23.44 -18.19
C PRO A 219 -37.73 -24.45 -19.16
N VAL A 220 -36.39 -24.33 -19.36
CA VAL A 220 -35.64 -25.30 -20.14
C VAL A 220 -35.67 -26.66 -19.45
N LEU A 221 -35.35 -26.71 -18.15
CA LEU A 221 -35.53 -27.87 -17.27
C LEU A 221 -36.51 -27.53 -16.15
N PHE A 222 -37.54 -28.37 -15.99
CA PHE A 222 -38.42 -28.36 -14.82
C PHE A 222 -38.25 -29.68 -14.06
N LEU A 223 -37.74 -29.62 -12.83
CA LEU A 223 -37.44 -30.79 -11.98
C LEU A 223 -38.05 -30.64 -10.59
N PRO A 224 -39.34 -30.98 -10.41
CA PRO A 224 -39.99 -30.97 -9.11
C PRO A 224 -39.83 -32.28 -8.32
N SER A 225 -38.95 -33.19 -8.73
CA SER A 225 -38.82 -34.55 -8.22
C SER A 225 -37.41 -34.89 -7.78
N THR A 226 -37.26 -35.98 -7.00
CA THR A 226 -35.96 -36.51 -6.53
C THR A 226 -35.19 -37.27 -7.61
N SER A 227 -35.21 -36.76 -8.83
CA SER A 227 -34.52 -37.35 -9.99
C SER A 227 -33.19 -36.69 -10.24
N THR A 228 -32.35 -37.28 -11.07
CA THR A 228 -31.03 -36.72 -11.44
C THR A 228 -30.99 -36.36 -12.92
N VAL A 229 -30.42 -35.20 -13.22
CA VAL A 229 -30.24 -34.70 -14.59
C VAL A 229 -28.82 -34.21 -14.78
N ALA A 230 -28.17 -34.71 -15.83
CA ALA A 230 -26.81 -34.29 -16.18
C ALA A 230 -26.77 -33.69 -17.59
N PHE A 231 -26.29 -32.48 -17.70
CA PHE A 231 -25.98 -31.82 -18.98
C PHE A 231 -24.44 -31.75 -19.17
N SER A 232 -24.00 -32.11 -20.39
CA SER A 232 -22.62 -31.88 -20.80
C SER A 232 -22.55 -31.19 -22.16
N ASP A 233 -21.64 -30.27 -22.34
CA ASP A 233 -21.38 -29.55 -23.59
C ASP A 233 -22.66 -28.96 -24.25
N SER A 234 -23.65 -28.56 -23.45
CA SER A 234 -25.02 -28.30 -23.88
C SER A 234 -25.35 -26.79 -23.86
N TYR A 235 -26.41 -26.41 -24.59
CA TYR A 235 -26.89 -25.05 -24.70
C TYR A 235 -28.36 -24.95 -24.29
N LEU A 236 -28.63 -24.20 -23.23
CA LEU A 236 -29.96 -24.03 -22.63
C LEU A 236 -30.39 -22.56 -22.81
N HIS A 237 -31.52 -22.33 -23.50
CA HIS A 237 -32.01 -20.98 -23.80
C HIS A 237 -33.50 -20.83 -23.53
N ALA A 238 -33.86 -19.84 -22.72
CA ALA A 238 -35.26 -19.49 -22.44
C ALA A 238 -35.49 -18.00 -22.77
N SER A 239 -36.44 -17.67 -23.64
CA SER A 239 -36.77 -16.29 -24.03
C SER A 239 -38.07 -15.74 -23.45
N GLY A 240 -38.95 -16.58 -22.94
CA GLY A 240 -40.26 -16.17 -22.40
C GLY A 240 -40.20 -15.54 -21.02
N VAL A 241 -41.23 -14.74 -20.69
CA VAL A 241 -41.39 -14.15 -19.35
C VAL A 241 -41.54 -15.26 -18.31
N GLY A 242 -40.79 -15.17 -17.20
CA GLY A 242 -40.80 -16.17 -16.13
C GLY A 242 -40.26 -17.56 -16.53
N SER A 243 -39.56 -17.66 -17.66
CA SER A 243 -39.07 -18.92 -18.19
C SER A 243 -37.63 -19.13 -17.73
N LEU A 244 -37.44 -20.03 -16.75
CA LEU A 244 -36.15 -20.26 -16.12
C LEU A 244 -35.27 -21.18 -16.99
N GLY A 245 -33.95 -21.04 -16.85
CA GLY A 245 -33.01 -22.00 -17.44
C GLY A 245 -33.15 -23.36 -16.76
N VAL A 246 -32.95 -23.40 -15.43
CA VAL A 246 -33.17 -24.60 -14.61
C VAL A 246 -34.13 -24.25 -13.48
N ASP A 247 -35.29 -24.86 -13.40
CA ASP A 247 -36.26 -24.78 -12.30
C ASP A 247 -36.27 -26.09 -11.52
N MET A 248 -35.63 -26.07 -10.37
CA MET A 248 -35.42 -27.27 -9.57
C MET A 248 -36.06 -27.13 -8.20
N ARG A 249 -36.88 -28.14 -7.81
CA ARG A 249 -37.62 -28.17 -6.55
C ARG A 249 -37.19 -29.31 -5.62
N ALA A 250 -36.56 -30.37 -6.16
CA ALA A 250 -35.94 -31.49 -5.48
C ALA A 250 -34.87 -32.13 -6.39
N GLY A 251 -34.09 -33.13 -5.89
CA GLY A 251 -33.15 -33.95 -6.67
C GLY A 251 -31.81 -33.27 -6.97
N ASP A 252 -31.09 -33.73 -8.01
CA ASP A 252 -29.74 -33.28 -8.36
C ASP A 252 -29.62 -32.93 -9.84
N VAL A 253 -29.02 -31.79 -10.13
CA VAL A 253 -28.70 -31.35 -11.49
C VAL A 253 -27.21 -31.08 -11.60
N ALA A 254 -26.55 -31.73 -12.56
CA ALA A 254 -25.16 -31.47 -12.92
C ALA A 254 -25.08 -30.76 -14.28
N LEU A 255 -24.35 -29.68 -14.35
CA LEU A 255 -24.08 -28.93 -15.57
C LEU A 255 -22.54 -28.90 -15.80
N ALA A 256 -22.09 -29.48 -16.90
CA ALA A 256 -20.66 -29.45 -17.26
C ALA A 256 -20.46 -28.77 -18.61
N ARG A 257 -19.61 -27.73 -18.68
CA ARG A 257 -19.33 -27.02 -19.92
C ARG A 257 -20.61 -26.57 -20.67
N THR A 258 -21.59 -26.17 -19.88
CA THR A 258 -22.94 -25.82 -20.36
C THR A 258 -23.11 -24.29 -20.38
N ARG A 259 -23.86 -23.81 -21.36
CA ARG A 259 -24.25 -22.39 -21.43
C ARG A 259 -25.76 -22.26 -21.20
N VAL A 260 -26.10 -21.45 -20.21
CA VAL A 260 -27.50 -21.12 -19.87
C VAL A 260 -27.78 -19.67 -20.20
N ILE A 261 -28.80 -19.40 -21.01
CA ILE A 261 -29.22 -18.03 -21.37
C ILE A 261 -30.70 -17.87 -21.07
N THR A 262 -31.05 -16.77 -20.39
CA THR A 262 -32.47 -16.38 -20.22
C THR A 262 -32.65 -14.89 -20.60
N GLU A 263 -33.77 -14.59 -21.27
CA GLU A 263 -34.03 -13.25 -21.83
C GLU A 263 -35.29 -12.57 -21.26
N GLY A 264 -36.25 -13.36 -20.76
CA GLY A 264 -37.54 -12.83 -20.29
C GLY A 264 -37.42 -12.11 -18.92
N THR A 265 -38.36 -11.20 -18.65
CA THR A 265 -38.52 -10.62 -17.31
C THR A 265 -38.75 -11.71 -16.28
N SER A 266 -38.05 -11.67 -15.14
CA SER A 266 -38.08 -12.68 -14.08
C SER A 266 -37.71 -14.09 -14.55
N ALA A 267 -36.96 -14.21 -15.64
CA ALA A 267 -36.45 -15.44 -16.18
C ALA A 267 -35.08 -15.76 -15.60
N HIS A 268 -35.02 -16.43 -14.47
CA HIS A 268 -33.76 -16.73 -13.77
C HIS A 268 -32.95 -17.81 -14.49
N GLY A 269 -31.63 -17.77 -14.37
CA GLY A 269 -30.72 -18.75 -14.97
C GLY A 269 -30.82 -20.10 -14.28
N LEU A 270 -30.40 -20.19 -13.02
CA LEU A 270 -30.46 -21.38 -12.16
C LEU A 270 -31.36 -21.08 -10.95
N TYR A 271 -32.28 -21.96 -10.66
CA TYR A 271 -33.19 -21.81 -9.53
C TYR A 271 -33.30 -23.13 -8.77
N ALA A 272 -32.90 -23.14 -7.49
CA ALA A 272 -32.99 -24.26 -6.58
C ALA A 272 -33.82 -23.85 -5.35
N SER A 273 -35.01 -24.40 -5.18
CA SER A 273 -35.91 -24.10 -4.07
C SER A 273 -36.46 -25.37 -3.47
N LYS A 274 -36.15 -25.66 -2.21
CA LYS A 274 -36.67 -26.85 -1.53
C LYS A 274 -38.18 -26.70 -1.26
N GLU A 275 -38.97 -27.37 -2.05
CA GLU A 275 -40.42 -27.38 -1.86
C GLU A 275 -40.93 -28.73 -1.32
N TYR A 276 -40.07 -29.77 -1.37
CA TYR A 276 -40.35 -31.13 -0.91
C TYR A 276 -39.35 -31.57 0.16
N ALA A 277 -39.36 -32.82 0.56
CA ALA A 277 -38.51 -33.32 1.64
C ALA A 277 -37.01 -33.19 1.31
N ASP A 278 -36.65 -33.49 0.07
CA ASP A 278 -35.24 -33.50 -0.35
C ASP A 278 -34.70 -32.14 -0.75
N THR A 279 -33.43 -31.94 -0.50
CA THR A 279 -32.74 -30.70 -0.80
C THR A 279 -32.33 -30.65 -2.28
N PRO A 280 -32.79 -29.68 -3.08
CA PRO A 280 -32.35 -29.53 -4.46
C PRO A 280 -30.90 -29.06 -4.51
N VAL A 281 -30.08 -29.77 -5.34
CA VAL A 281 -28.68 -29.47 -5.53
C VAL A 281 -28.35 -29.25 -7.01
N ILE A 282 -27.80 -28.09 -7.36
CA ILE A 282 -27.27 -27.78 -8.68
C ILE A 282 -25.75 -27.68 -8.59
N ASP A 283 -25.05 -28.57 -9.30
CA ASP A 283 -23.60 -28.53 -9.47
C ASP A 283 -23.23 -28.09 -10.90
N ALA A 284 -22.60 -26.92 -11.05
CA ALA A 284 -22.27 -26.39 -12.36
C ALA A 284 -20.75 -26.17 -12.48
N THR A 285 -20.11 -26.89 -13.39
CA THR A 285 -18.68 -26.81 -13.66
C THR A 285 -18.43 -26.30 -15.08
N ASP A 286 -17.50 -25.36 -15.24
CA ASP A 286 -17.17 -24.72 -16.52
C ASP A 286 -18.44 -24.19 -17.24
N THR A 287 -19.42 -23.72 -16.44
CA THR A 287 -20.74 -23.32 -16.92
C THR A 287 -20.90 -21.82 -16.88
N ARG A 288 -21.45 -21.24 -17.97
CA ARG A 288 -21.75 -19.82 -18.03
C ARG A 288 -23.24 -19.55 -18.04
N VAL A 289 -23.70 -18.71 -17.13
CA VAL A 289 -25.08 -18.25 -17.01
C VAL A 289 -25.18 -16.80 -17.47
N THR A 290 -26.09 -16.49 -18.40
CA THR A 290 -26.34 -15.12 -18.86
C THR A 290 -27.82 -14.82 -18.77
N THR A 291 -28.20 -13.74 -18.07
CA THR A 291 -29.59 -13.26 -18.04
C THR A 291 -29.68 -11.83 -18.58
N THR A 292 -30.68 -11.52 -19.40
CA THR A 292 -30.87 -10.19 -19.98
C THR A 292 -32.16 -9.52 -19.58
N GLY A 293 -33.13 -10.28 -19.04
CA GLY A 293 -34.43 -9.77 -18.60
C GLY A 293 -34.34 -8.98 -17.29
N GLU A 294 -35.28 -8.07 -17.07
CA GLU A 294 -35.43 -7.36 -15.80
C GLU A 294 -35.76 -8.33 -14.66
N ARG A 295 -35.20 -8.11 -13.47
CA ARG A 295 -35.41 -8.95 -12.29
C ARG A 295 -35.14 -10.44 -12.55
N ALA A 296 -34.23 -10.72 -13.45
CA ALA A 296 -33.82 -12.05 -13.85
C ALA A 296 -32.42 -12.38 -13.25
N ALA A 297 -32.41 -13.01 -12.08
CA ALA A 297 -31.18 -13.39 -11.41
C ALA A 297 -30.40 -14.49 -12.17
N GLY A 298 -29.08 -14.50 -12.05
CA GLY A 298 -28.24 -15.55 -12.60
C GLY A 298 -28.45 -16.91 -11.90
N ALA A 299 -28.36 -16.90 -10.56
CA ALA A 299 -28.55 -18.08 -9.71
C ALA A 299 -29.37 -17.73 -8.45
N ILE A 300 -30.33 -18.52 -8.08
CA ILE A 300 -31.15 -18.37 -6.86
C ILE A 300 -31.23 -19.69 -6.09
N ALA A 301 -30.79 -19.68 -4.83
CA ALA A 301 -31.01 -20.73 -3.86
C ALA A 301 -32.00 -20.25 -2.79
N ARG A 302 -33.08 -21.00 -2.56
CA ARG A 302 -34.11 -20.67 -1.58
C ARG A 302 -34.54 -21.87 -0.78
N ARG A 303 -35.14 -21.60 0.43
CA ARG A 303 -35.77 -22.63 1.28
C ARG A 303 -34.90 -23.86 1.54
N GLY A 304 -33.56 -23.67 1.62
CA GLY A 304 -32.59 -24.76 1.81
C GLY A 304 -32.02 -25.33 0.52
N GLY A 305 -32.33 -24.80 -0.67
CA GLY A 305 -31.70 -25.18 -1.94
C GLY A 305 -30.23 -24.88 -1.99
N LYS A 306 -29.46 -25.59 -2.79
CA LYS A 306 -28.01 -25.45 -2.93
C LYS A 306 -27.61 -25.33 -4.39
N ILE A 307 -26.73 -24.36 -4.67
CA ILE A 307 -26.10 -24.16 -5.99
C ILE A 307 -24.61 -24.05 -5.80
N ALA A 308 -23.84 -24.95 -6.41
CA ALA A 308 -22.39 -24.86 -6.46
C ALA A 308 -21.95 -24.62 -7.89
N MET A 309 -21.15 -23.58 -8.10
CA MET A 309 -20.57 -23.23 -9.41
C MET A 309 -19.06 -23.19 -9.33
N THR A 310 -18.38 -23.84 -10.28
CA THR A 310 -16.93 -23.90 -10.33
C THR A 310 -16.42 -23.61 -11.74
N ARG A 311 -15.47 -22.71 -11.89
CA ARG A 311 -14.85 -22.31 -13.17
C ARG A 311 -15.88 -21.96 -14.24
N GLY A 312 -16.55 -20.88 -14.05
CA GLY A 312 -17.56 -20.41 -14.99
C GLY A 312 -17.77 -18.91 -14.88
N GLY A 313 -19.01 -18.49 -15.03
CA GLY A 313 -19.39 -17.09 -14.84
C GLY A 313 -20.89 -16.87 -14.84
N ILE A 314 -21.29 -15.80 -14.16
CA ILE A 314 -22.64 -15.27 -14.19
C ILE A 314 -22.59 -13.86 -14.77
N ASP A 315 -23.36 -13.58 -15.82
CA ASP A 315 -23.56 -12.27 -16.41
C ASP A 315 -25.04 -11.88 -16.35
N THR A 316 -25.41 -10.84 -15.61
CA THR A 316 -26.77 -10.32 -15.60
C THR A 316 -26.83 -8.91 -16.17
N ARG A 317 -27.80 -8.61 -17.05
CA ARG A 317 -27.89 -7.33 -17.76
C ARG A 317 -29.14 -6.53 -17.48
N GLY A 318 -30.18 -7.17 -16.99
CA GLY A 318 -31.46 -6.51 -16.70
C GLY A 318 -31.40 -5.66 -15.44
N ALA A 319 -32.21 -4.60 -15.38
CA ALA A 319 -32.36 -3.81 -14.18
C ALA A 319 -32.89 -4.66 -13.01
N GLY A 320 -32.35 -4.43 -11.81
CA GLY A 320 -32.71 -5.16 -10.60
C GLY A 320 -32.47 -6.68 -10.69
N SER A 321 -31.52 -7.13 -11.54
CA SER A 321 -31.22 -8.54 -11.79
C SER A 321 -29.98 -8.98 -11.01
N PRO A 322 -30.11 -9.62 -9.84
CA PRO A 322 -28.96 -10.10 -9.07
C PRO A 322 -28.12 -11.12 -9.84
N GLY A 323 -26.80 -11.09 -9.60
CA GLY A 323 -25.92 -12.15 -10.10
C GLY A 323 -26.24 -13.49 -9.42
N ALA A 324 -26.04 -13.56 -8.10
CA ALA A 324 -26.37 -14.70 -7.27
C ALA A 324 -27.20 -14.28 -6.05
N MET A 325 -28.18 -15.08 -5.69
CA MET A 325 -29.08 -14.83 -4.56
C MET A 325 -29.22 -16.07 -3.70
N SER A 326 -29.10 -15.90 -2.39
CA SER A 326 -29.40 -16.94 -1.40
C SER A 326 -30.34 -16.40 -0.35
N SER A 327 -31.48 -17.00 -0.17
CA SER A 327 -32.46 -16.62 0.85
C SER A 327 -33.00 -17.82 1.63
N ASP A 328 -33.37 -17.56 2.85
CA ASP A 328 -33.85 -18.55 3.83
C ASP A 328 -32.72 -19.43 4.41
N SER A 329 -32.92 -19.86 5.65
CA SER A 329 -31.98 -20.69 6.37
C SER A 329 -31.73 -22.02 5.63
N GLY A 330 -30.46 -22.42 5.58
CA GLY A 330 -30.00 -23.63 4.89
C GLY A 330 -29.75 -23.47 3.40
N SER A 331 -30.14 -22.33 2.78
CA SER A 331 -29.86 -22.04 1.38
C SER A 331 -28.40 -21.62 1.21
N VAL A 332 -27.74 -22.13 0.17
CA VAL A 332 -26.32 -21.85 -0.09
C VAL A 332 -26.07 -21.66 -1.58
N VAL A 333 -25.38 -20.59 -1.93
CA VAL A 333 -24.74 -20.43 -3.24
C VAL A 333 -23.24 -20.40 -3.03
N THR A 334 -22.52 -21.31 -3.67
CA THR A 334 -21.05 -21.36 -3.67
C THR A 334 -20.53 -21.07 -5.07
N ALA A 335 -19.63 -20.09 -5.17
CA ALA A 335 -18.96 -19.70 -6.42
C ALA A 335 -17.46 -19.87 -6.24
N THR A 336 -16.83 -20.72 -7.06
CA THR A 336 -15.41 -21.05 -6.95
C THR A 336 -14.69 -20.79 -8.28
N ASP A 337 -13.58 -20.04 -8.24
CA ASP A 337 -12.73 -19.73 -9.40
C ASP A 337 -13.52 -19.14 -10.59
N MET A 338 -14.44 -18.19 -10.34
CA MET A 338 -15.31 -17.63 -11.36
C MET A 338 -15.58 -16.14 -11.19
N SER A 339 -16.31 -15.55 -12.14
CA SER A 339 -16.80 -14.17 -12.05
C SER A 339 -18.33 -14.09 -11.95
N VAL A 340 -18.81 -13.09 -11.19
CA VAL A 340 -20.21 -12.69 -11.12
C VAL A 340 -20.30 -11.23 -11.53
N ASP A 341 -20.75 -10.96 -12.75
CA ASP A 341 -20.79 -9.62 -13.33
C ASP A 341 -22.25 -9.15 -13.52
N THR A 342 -22.61 -7.99 -13.00
CA THR A 342 -23.91 -7.37 -13.21
C THR A 342 -23.78 -6.01 -13.89
N TYR A 343 -24.71 -5.70 -14.80
CA TYR A 343 -24.66 -4.50 -15.63
C TYR A 343 -25.88 -3.59 -15.49
N GLY A 344 -27.00 -4.13 -14.98
CA GLY A 344 -28.27 -3.39 -14.85
C GLY A 344 -28.27 -2.48 -13.65
N ASP A 345 -29.06 -1.41 -13.72
CA ASP A 345 -29.26 -0.49 -12.60
C ASP A 345 -29.95 -1.22 -11.44
N GLY A 346 -29.49 -0.98 -10.21
CA GLY A 346 -29.94 -1.67 -9.00
C GLY A 346 -29.69 -3.19 -8.99
N ALA A 347 -28.85 -3.69 -9.89
CA ALA A 347 -28.54 -5.10 -10.02
C ALA A 347 -27.32 -5.47 -9.16
N VAL A 348 -27.54 -5.90 -7.92
CA VAL A 348 -26.48 -6.37 -7.03
C VAL A 348 -25.83 -7.65 -7.56
N ALA A 349 -24.50 -7.81 -7.39
CA ALA A 349 -23.88 -9.06 -7.83
C ALA A 349 -24.23 -10.22 -6.89
N LEU A 350 -24.25 -10.00 -5.57
CA LEU A 350 -24.53 -11.02 -4.56
C LEU A 350 -25.62 -10.53 -3.60
N HIS A 351 -26.61 -11.34 -3.32
CA HIS A 351 -27.66 -11.01 -2.35
C HIS A 351 -27.92 -12.17 -1.37
N ALA A 352 -27.56 -11.98 -0.10
CA ALA A 352 -27.80 -12.95 0.97
C ALA A 352 -28.86 -12.42 1.96
N SER A 353 -29.95 -13.11 2.15
CA SER A 353 -31.02 -12.65 3.04
C SER A 353 -31.62 -13.76 3.89
N THR A 354 -32.26 -13.38 5.00
CA THR A 354 -33.11 -14.27 5.85
C THR A 354 -32.44 -15.60 6.24
N GLY A 355 -31.12 -15.54 6.57
CA GLY A 355 -30.33 -16.75 6.94
C GLY A 355 -29.72 -17.49 5.76
N GLY A 356 -29.90 -17.02 4.52
CA GLY A 356 -29.21 -17.56 3.35
C GLY A 356 -27.71 -17.24 3.35
N ARG A 357 -26.89 -18.08 2.72
CA ARG A 357 -25.44 -17.96 2.69
C ARG A 357 -24.90 -17.96 1.26
N ILE A 358 -23.93 -17.05 1.02
CA ILE A 358 -23.14 -17.03 -0.21
C ILE A 358 -21.67 -17.20 0.15
N ASP A 359 -21.01 -18.18 -0.47
CA ASP A 359 -19.59 -18.44 -0.34
C ASP A 359 -18.91 -18.15 -1.68
N LEU A 360 -18.06 -17.14 -1.69
CA LEU A 360 -17.25 -16.74 -2.85
C LEU A 360 -15.80 -17.16 -2.59
N LEU A 361 -15.29 -18.12 -3.37
CA LEU A 361 -13.98 -18.73 -3.18
C LEU A 361 -13.09 -18.40 -4.39
N ARG A 362 -12.05 -17.60 -4.21
CA ARG A 362 -11.14 -17.13 -5.27
C ARG A 362 -11.90 -16.63 -6.51
N SER A 363 -12.95 -15.87 -6.25
CA SER A 363 -13.89 -15.42 -7.29
C SER A 363 -14.14 -13.94 -7.15
N ASP A 364 -14.51 -13.29 -8.25
CA ASP A 364 -14.77 -11.86 -8.30
C ASP A 364 -16.25 -11.58 -8.51
N ALA A 365 -16.79 -10.61 -7.76
CA ALA A 365 -18.13 -10.09 -7.96
C ALA A 365 -18.06 -8.59 -8.28
N ARG A 366 -18.64 -8.20 -9.44
CA ARG A 366 -18.56 -6.82 -9.92
C ARG A 366 -19.89 -6.30 -10.44
N THR A 367 -20.23 -5.07 -10.05
CA THR A 367 -21.39 -4.36 -10.56
C THR A 367 -21.00 -3.11 -11.34
N ARG A 368 -21.74 -2.81 -12.42
CA ARG A 368 -21.52 -1.67 -13.32
C ARG A 368 -22.72 -0.74 -13.46
N GLY A 369 -23.91 -1.16 -12.98
CA GLY A 369 -25.12 -0.38 -13.00
C GLY A 369 -25.14 0.72 -11.94
N ASP A 370 -25.94 1.73 -12.16
CA ASP A 370 -26.17 2.80 -11.17
C ASP A 370 -27.01 2.24 -9.99
N GLY A 371 -26.70 2.67 -8.76
CA GLY A 371 -27.39 2.20 -7.55
C GLY A 371 -27.18 0.72 -7.23
N ALA A 372 -26.15 0.07 -7.78
CA ALA A 372 -25.88 -1.34 -7.62
C ALA A 372 -24.70 -1.62 -6.69
N TYR A 373 -24.95 -2.14 -5.50
CA TYR A 373 -23.92 -2.66 -4.60
C TYR A 373 -23.28 -3.96 -5.14
N ALA A 374 -22.01 -4.19 -4.85
CA ALA A 374 -21.39 -5.47 -5.18
C ALA A 374 -22.02 -6.63 -4.38
N ALA A 375 -22.38 -6.37 -3.12
CA ALA A 375 -23.16 -7.34 -2.35
C ALA A 375 -24.14 -6.65 -1.39
N SER A 376 -25.30 -7.29 -1.18
CA SER A 376 -26.27 -6.93 -0.16
C SER A 376 -26.50 -8.09 0.81
N VAL A 377 -26.50 -7.80 2.13
CA VAL A 377 -26.68 -8.80 3.19
C VAL A 377 -27.78 -8.36 4.15
N TYR A 378 -28.95 -9.01 4.11
CA TYR A 378 -30.09 -8.69 4.96
C TYR A 378 -30.45 -9.87 5.87
N GLY A 379 -29.77 -9.96 7.02
CA GLY A 379 -29.91 -11.08 7.95
C GLY A 379 -29.34 -12.41 7.41
N GLY A 380 -28.51 -12.37 6.39
CA GLY A 380 -27.83 -13.52 5.80
C GLY A 380 -26.32 -13.56 6.14
N ALA A 381 -25.56 -14.37 5.39
CA ALA A 381 -24.12 -14.48 5.51
C ALA A 381 -23.43 -14.44 4.15
N LEU A 382 -22.39 -13.61 4.03
CA LEU A 382 -21.49 -13.55 2.88
C LEU A 382 -20.07 -13.89 3.33
N ASN A 383 -19.48 -14.91 2.74
CA ASN A 383 -18.08 -15.26 2.95
C ASN A 383 -17.32 -15.09 1.63
N VAL A 384 -16.25 -14.33 1.65
CA VAL A 384 -15.35 -14.11 0.53
C VAL A 384 -13.96 -14.59 0.92
N ASP A 385 -13.51 -15.64 0.29
CA ASP A 385 -12.20 -16.27 0.53
C ASP A 385 -11.30 -16.06 -0.70
N GLY A 386 -10.51 -15.00 -0.71
CA GLY A 386 -9.81 -14.53 -1.89
C GLY A 386 -10.73 -13.87 -2.93
N GLY A 387 -10.16 -13.17 -3.91
CA GLY A 387 -10.94 -12.47 -4.94
C GLY A 387 -11.43 -11.07 -4.50
N SER A 388 -12.50 -10.58 -5.16
CA SER A 388 -12.91 -9.19 -4.96
C SER A 388 -14.42 -8.95 -5.03
N LEU A 389 -14.85 -7.91 -4.28
CA LEU A 389 -16.18 -7.30 -4.37
C LEU A 389 -16.00 -5.86 -4.87
N VAL A 390 -16.48 -5.55 -6.06
CA VAL A 390 -16.29 -4.23 -6.67
C VAL A 390 -17.61 -3.69 -7.20
N SER A 391 -17.99 -2.52 -6.74
CA SER A 391 -18.98 -1.70 -7.41
C SER A 391 -18.25 -0.56 -8.15
N ASP A 392 -18.52 -0.41 -9.46
CA ASP A 392 -17.85 0.64 -10.26
C ASP A 392 -18.39 2.04 -9.97
N ARG A 393 -19.64 2.16 -9.53
CA ARG A 393 -20.36 3.44 -9.43
C ARG A 393 -21.06 3.71 -8.11
N TYR A 394 -21.18 2.70 -7.26
CA TYR A 394 -21.92 2.80 -6.01
C TYR A 394 -21.15 2.14 -4.87
N GLY A 395 -21.76 1.97 -3.69
CA GLY A 395 -21.12 1.32 -2.55
C GLY A 395 -20.76 -0.14 -2.82
N ALA A 396 -19.74 -0.65 -2.14
CA ALA A 396 -19.35 -2.05 -2.27
C ALA A 396 -20.38 -2.98 -1.61
N LEU A 397 -20.74 -2.66 -0.39
CA LEU A 397 -21.58 -3.48 0.50
C LEU A 397 -22.80 -2.70 0.99
N ASP A 398 -23.90 -3.40 1.15
CA ASP A 398 -25.13 -2.91 1.70
C ASP A 398 -25.65 -3.95 2.71
N ALA A 399 -26.00 -3.56 3.93
CA ALA A 399 -26.38 -4.52 4.94
C ALA A 399 -27.42 -4.01 5.94
N ALA A 400 -28.31 -4.93 6.35
CA ALA A 400 -29.24 -4.79 7.45
C ALA A 400 -29.21 -6.08 8.30
N GLY A 401 -28.36 -6.11 9.33
CA GLY A 401 -28.04 -7.33 10.08
C GLY A 401 -27.23 -8.36 9.28
N GLY A 402 -26.82 -9.43 9.96
CA GLY A 402 -26.06 -10.51 9.32
C GLY A 402 -24.55 -10.37 9.38
N SER A 403 -23.85 -11.16 8.57
CA SER A 403 -22.39 -11.25 8.63
C SER A 403 -21.72 -11.22 7.27
N ILE A 404 -20.61 -10.48 7.18
CA ILE A 404 -19.74 -10.37 6.01
C ILE A 404 -18.34 -10.71 6.46
N ALA A 405 -17.72 -11.71 5.83
CA ALA A 405 -16.35 -12.11 6.13
C ALA A 405 -15.50 -12.06 4.86
N LEU A 406 -14.42 -11.30 4.91
CA LEU A 406 -13.39 -11.18 3.86
C LEU A 406 -12.12 -11.87 4.38
N ARG A 407 -11.59 -12.85 3.66
CA ARG A 407 -10.43 -13.66 4.07
C ARG A 407 -9.44 -13.86 2.93
N ASN A 408 -8.20 -14.22 3.29
CA ASN A 408 -7.16 -14.65 2.35
C ASN A 408 -6.89 -13.64 1.22
N GLY A 409 -6.70 -12.36 1.59
CA GLY A 409 -6.39 -11.30 0.64
C GLY A 409 -7.61 -10.80 -0.15
N ALA A 410 -8.83 -11.11 0.29
CA ALA A 410 -10.06 -10.61 -0.33
C ALA A 410 -10.13 -9.09 -0.30
N ARG A 411 -10.76 -8.50 -1.32
CA ARG A 411 -10.86 -7.04 -1.48
C ARG A 411 -12.30 -6.58 -1.63
N ALA A 412 -12.64 -5.45 -1.01
CA ALA A 412 -13.93 -4.80 -1.20
C ALA A 412 -13.73 -3.29 -1.48
N THR A 413 -14.38 -2.79 -2.54
CA THR A 413 -14.24 -1.37 -2.98
C THR A 413 -15.52 -0.85 -3.59
N GLY A 414 -16.01 0.27 -3.10
CA GLY A 414 -17.12 1.04 -3.68
C GLY A 414 -16.61 2.17 -4.58
N GLY A 415 -17.23 2.36 -5.73
CA GLY A 415 -16.87 3.38 -6.71
C GLY A 415 -17.25 4.80 -6.29
N ASP A 416 -18.20 4.97 -5.38
CA ASP A 416 -18.59 6.24 -4.77
C ASP A 416 -17.81 6.56 -3.48
N GLY A 417 -16.91 5.67 -3.06
CA GLY A 417 -16.17 5.78 -1.80
C GLY A 417 -16.84 5.11 -0.60
N THR A 418 -18.01 4.49 -0.74
CA THR A 418 -18.71 3.77 0.33
C THR A 418 -18.28 2.29 0.34
N LEU A 419 -17.71 1.83 1.44
CA LEU A 419 -17.45 0.41 1.67
C LEU A 419 -18.71 -0.32 2.08
N LEU A 420 -19.40 0.18 3.09
CA LEU A 420 -20.58 -0.47 3.68
C LEU A 420 -21.63 0.57 4.05
N ALA A 421 -22.79 0.46 3.46
CA ALA A 421 -24.01 1.17 3.87
C ALA A 421 -24.81 0.29 4.83
N VAL A 422 -25.15 0.81 6.02
CA VAL A 422 -25.85 0.07 7.07
C VAL A 422 -27.26 0.61 7.24
N HIS A 423 -28.25 -0.27 7.20
CA HIS A 423 -29.66 0.06 7.43
C HIS A 423 -30.13 -0.46 8.78
N ALA A 424 -30.82 0.36 9.58
CA ALA A 424 -31.29 0.01 10.92
C ALA A 424 -32.55 -0.85 10.93
N GLN A 425 -32.93 -1.43 9.81
CA GLN A 425 -34.25 -2.08 9.58
C GLN A 425 -34.55 -3.27 10.48
N TYR A 426 -33.55 -3.89 11.13
CA TYR A 426 -33.76 -5.15 11.88
C TYR A 426 -33.27 -5.15 13.33
N ASP A 427 -32.90 -4.05 13.95
CA ASP A 427 -32.30 -4.03 15.30
C ASP A 427 -31.17 -5.04 15.55
N ALA A 428 -30.66 -5.63 14.51
CA ALA A 428 -29.62 -6.65 14.54
C ALA A 428 -28.28 -6.11 14.04
N PRO A 429 -27.17 -6.39 14.75
CA PRO A 429 -25.88 -5.87 14.33
C PRO A 429 -25.41 -6.48 13.01
N VAL A 430 -24.77 -5.66 12.18
CA VAL A 430 -23.98 -6.10 11.02
C VAL A 430 -22.58 -6.43 11.53
N ARG A 431 -22.09 -7.62 11.22
CA ARG A 431 -20.73 -8.02 11.55
C ARG A 431 -19.86 -8.06 10.29
N LEU A 432 -18.88 -7.18 10.21
CA LEU A 432 -17.87 -7.15 9.16
C LEU A 432 -16.54 -7.67 9.72
N THR A 433 -16.02 -8.74 9.12
CA THR A 433 -14.72 -9.31 9.52
C THR A 433 -13.77 -9.30 8.33
N LEU A 434 -12.57 -8.75 8.53
CA LEU A 434 -11.43 -8.83 7.60
C LEU A 434 -10.34 -9.67 8.24
N ASP A 435 -9.88 -10.70 7.55
CA ASP A 435 -8.91 -11.64 8.09
C ASP A 435 -7.86 -12.04 7.03
N THR A 436 -6.68 -12.39 7.48
CA THR A 436 -5.62 -12.97 6.64
C THR A 436 -5.29 -12.08 5.42
N GLY A 437 -4.83 -10.85 5.70
CA GLY A 437 -4.36 -9.90 4.70
C GLY A 437 -5.44 -9.36 3.77
N SER A 438 -6.69 -9.30 4.21
CA SER A 438 -7.80 -8.75 3.43
C SER A 438 -7.83 -7.22 3.47
N HIS A 439 -8.37 -6.60 2.42
CA HIS A 439 -8.35 -5.15 2.23
C HIS A 439 -9.74 -4.60 1.94
N ALA A 440 -10.15 -3.59 2.69
CA ALA A 440 -11.40 -2.87 2.47
C ALA A 440 -11.13 -1.37 2.22
N TYR A 441 -11.82 -0.79 1.24
CA TYR A 441 -11.66 0.61 0.85
C TYR A 441 -13.01 1.30 0.77
N GLY A 442 -13.14 2.43 1.45
CA GLY A 442 -14.32 3.27 1.51
C GLY A 442 -14.88 3.40 2.93
N ASP A 443 -15.87 4.25 3.06
CA ASP A 443 -16.46 4.62 4.34
C ASP A 443 -17.54 3.63 4.78
N ILE A 444 -17.70 3.45 6.08
CA ILE A 444 -18.80 2.70 6.67
C ILE A 444 -19.79 3.74 7.19
N VAL A 445 -20.99 3.77 6.61
CA VAL A 445 -21.98 4.83 6.85
C VAL A 445 -23.34 4.26 7.28
N ASN A 446 -24.02 4.97 8.18
CA ASN A 446 -25.43 4.68 8.49
C ASN A 446 -26.34 5.31 7.44
N HIS A 447 -27.28 4.53 6.91
CA HIS A 447 -28.43 5.11 6.25
C HIS A 447 -29.40 5.67 7.30
N PRO A 448 -29.88 6.92 7.15
CA PRO A 448 -30.89 7.45 8.06
C PRO A 448 -32.14 6.59 8.02
N ALA A 449 -32.84 6.48 9.14
CA ALA A 449 -34.16 5.87 9.16
C ALA A 449 -35.12 6.64 8.24
N ASP A 450 -36.15 5.96 7.72
CA ASP A 450 -37.13 6.56 6.78
C ASP A 450 -37.87 7.79 7.37
N ASP A 451 -37.92 7.91 8.70
CA ASP A 451 -38.49 9.05 9.43
C ASP A 451 -37.45 10.15 9.76
N GLY A 452 -36.18 10.00 9.33
CA GLY A 452 -35.08 10.91 9.59
C GLY A 452 -34.57 10.90 11.03
N SER A 453 -34.96 9.93 11.85
CA SER A 453 -34.43 9.78 13.20
C SER A 453 -32.96 9.32 13.16
N PRO A 454 -32.11 9.71 14.15
CA PRO A 454 -30.73 9.23 14.25
C PRO A 454 -30.71 7.70 14.40
N THR A 455 -30.00 7.03 13.51
CA THR A 455 -29.78 5.60 13.62
C THR A 455 -28.59 5.31 14.54
N PRO A 456 -28.74 4.38 15.52
CA PRO A 456 -27.61 3.97 16.35
C PRO A 456 -26.54 3.26 15.50
N ALA A 457 -25.28 3.32 15.93
CA ALA A 457 -24.21 2.53 15.33
C ALA A 457 -24.49 1.04 15.59
N LEU A 458 -24.69 0.26 14.53
CA LEU A 458 -25.04 -1.17 14.61
C LEU A 458 -23.98 -2.08 13.99
N THR A 459 -22.83 -1.56 13.59
CA THR A 459 -21.80 -2.35 12.92
C THR A 459 -20.69 -2.76 13.88
N ASP A 460 -20.41 -4.04 13.96
CA ASP A 460 -19.22 -4.59 14.59
C ASP A 460 -18.17 -4.89 13.51
N VAL A 461 -17.00 -4.26 13.61
CA VAL A 461 -15.89 -4.41 12.67
C VAL A 461 -14.71 -5.08 13.36
N ALA A 462 -14.22 -6.16 12.76
CA ALA A 462 -13.03 -6.86 13.25
C ALA A 462 -12.01 -7.04 12.12
N LEU A 463 -10.79 -6.60 12.37
CA LEU A 463 -9.63 -6.81 11.50
C LEU A 463 -8.63 -7.70 12.21
N SER A 464 -8.13 -8.73 11.53
CA SER A 464 -7.11 -9.63 12.06
C SER A 464 -6.08 -10.03 10.99
N ASN A 465 -4.90 -10.46 11.45
CA ASN A 465 -3.88 -11.07 10.61
C ASN A 465 -3.48 -10.18 9.40
N ALA A 466 -2.94 -9.00 9.68
CA ALA A 466 -2.44 -8.02 8.71
C ALA A 466 -3.51 -7.47 7.73
N SER A 467 -4.77 -7.48 8.13
CA SER A 467 -5.86 -6.93 7.32
C SER A 467 -5.94 -5.41 7.41
N THR A 468 -6.46 -4.77 6.36
CA THR A 468 -6.50 -3.31 6.31
C THR A 468 -7.88 -2.77 5.92
N TRP A 469 -8.27 -1.68 6.58
CA TRP A 469 -9.40 -0.86 6.19
C TRP A 469 -8.94 0.59 6.00
N THR A 470 -9.36 1.21 4.90
CA THR A 470 -9.11 2.62 4.61
C THR A 470 -10.44 3.30 4.35
N GLY A 471 -10.83 4.20 5.24
CA GLY A 471 -12.11 4.92 5.19
C GLY A 471 -12.43 5.60 6.51
N ALA A 472 -13.53 6.35 6.52
CA ALA A 472 -14.12 6.99 7.69
C ALA A 472 -15.38 6.26 8.16
N THR A 473 -15.90 6.60 9.35
CA THR A 473 -17.15 6.02 9.83
C THR A 473 -17.87 6.87 10.88
N ASP A 474 -19.18 6.75 10.89
CA ASP A 474 -20.07 7.17 11.95
C ASP A 474 -21.00 6.03 12.44
N ALA A 475 -20.81 4.82 11.89
CA ALA A 475 -21.73 3.69 12.00
C ALA A 475 -21.18 2.51 12.80
N VAL A 476 -19.90 2.55 13.25
CA VAL A 476 -19.25 1.43 13.92
C VAL A 476 -19.49 1.48 15.42
N ARG A 477 -20.15 0.44 15.94
CA ARG A 477 -20.40 0.25 17.38
C ARG A 477 -19.18 -0.31 18.10
N THR A 478 -18.58 -1.37 17.57
CA THR A 478 -17.36 -1.97 18.11
C THR A 478 -16.32 -2.15 17.02
N LEU A 479 -15.11 -1.73 17.30
CA LEU A 479 -13.98 -1.91 16.41
C LEU A 479 -12.90 -2.72 17.12
N SER A 480 -12.51 -3.84 16.56
CA SER A 480 -11.33 -4.59 17.01
C SER A 480 -10.29 -4.72 15.91
N LEU A 481 -9.05 -4.42 16.24
CA LEU A 481 -7.89 -4.65 15.40
C LEU A 481 -6.93 -5.56 16.15
N ASP A 482 -6.45 -6.59 15.47
CA ASP A 482 -5.56 -7.59 16.04
C ASP A 482 -4.51 -8.04 15.04
N SER A 483 -3.34 -8.48 15.53
CA SER A 483 -2.32 -9.16 14.73
C SER A 483 -1.87 -8.39 13.48
N ASP A 484 -1.21 -7.25 13.68
CA ASP A 484 -0.62 -6.37 12.65
C ASP A 484 -1.63 -5.74 11.66
N SER A 485 -2.89 -5.64 12.09
CA SER A 485 -3.94 -5.05 11.28
C SER A 485 -3.92 -3.52 11.33
N ARG A 486 -4.52 -2.87 10.32
CA ARG A 486 -4.48 -1.43 10.19
C ARG A 486 -5.80 -0.81 9.74
N TRP A 487 -6.26 0.19 10.47
CA TRP A 487 -7.28 1.12 10.00
C TRP A 487 -6.64 2.47 9.64
N THR A 488 -6.90 2.94 8.41
CA THR A 488 -6.49 4.27 7.97
C THR A 488 -7.71 5.18 7.93
N VAL A 489 -7.77 6.16 8.83
CA VAL A 489 -8.85 7.11 9.01
C VAL A 489 -8.73 8.22 7.98
N THR A 490 -9.70 8.34 7.07
CA THR A 490 -9.64 9.28 5.94
C THR A 490 -10.31 10.62 6.20
N ALA A 491 -11.29 10.65 7.11
CA ALA A 491 -12.03 11.85 7.54
C ALA A 491 -12.41 11.72 9.02
N ASP A 492 -13.06 12.76 9.57
CA ASP A 492 -13.61 12.70 10.93
C ASP A 492 -14.47 11.45 11.09
N SER A 493 -14.23 10.73 12.18
CA SER A 493 -14.84 9.43 12.42
C SER A 493 -15.30 9.29 13.86
N SER A 494 -16.36 8.48 14.07
CA SER A 494 -16.88 8.14 15.38
C SER A 494 -17.09 6.63 15.50
N VAL A 495 -16.62 6.04 16.61
CA VAL A 495 -16.82 4.63 16.94
C VAL A 495 -17.29 4.47 18.37
N GLY A 496 -18.06 3.42 18.67
CA GLY A 496 -18.54 3.16 20.03
C GLY A 496 -17.41 2.74 20.95
N SER A 497 -16.75 1.63 20.69
CA SER A 497 -15.60 1.17 21.45
C SER A 497 -14.47 0.63 20.56
N VAL A 498 -13.26 0.67 21.06
CA VAL A 498 -12.04 0.23 20.35
C VAL A 498 -11.29 -0.80 21.18
N ALA A 499 -10.94 -1.93 20.55
CA ALA A 499 -9.93 -2.87 21.03
C ALA A 499 -8.78 -2.92 20.03
N LEU A 500 -7.58 -2.54 20.45
CA LEU A 500 -6.40 -2.39 19.58
C LEU A 500 -5.25 -3.25 20.10
N ASN A 501 -5.04 -4.43 19.50
CA ASN A 501 -4.01 -5.38 19.94
C ASN A 501 -2.98 -5.58 18.82
N ASP A 502 -1.69 -5.35 19.11
CA ASP A 502 -0.58 -5.50 18.16
C ASP A 502 -0.89 -4.91 16.77
N SER A 503 -1.58 -3.76 16.71
CA SER A 503 -2.19 -3.22 15.50
C SER A 503 -2.12 -1.70 15.44
N THR A 504 -2.54 -1.12 14.33
CA THR A 504 -2.37 0.32 14.08
C THR A 504 -3.67 1.00 13.66
N ILE A 505 -4.02 2.09 14.32
CA ILE A 505 -4.93 3.11 13.80
C ILE A 505 -4.07 4.26 13.27
N ALA A 506 -4.30 4.71 12.04
CA ALA A 506 -3.53 5.78 11.44
C ALA A 506 -4.44 6.78 10.74
N PHE A 507 -4.24 8.05 10.97
CA PHE A 507 -4.84 9.06 10.11
C PHE A 507 -4.18 9.05 8.73
N ALA A 508 -4.95 9.26 7.66
CA ALA A 508 -4.43 9.27 6.30
C ALA A 508 -3.45 10.42 6.10
N GLU A 509 -2.41 10.21 5.29
CA GLU A 509 -1.44 11.26 5.01
C GLU A 509 -2.13 12.51 4.40
N PRO A 510 -1.77 13.73 4.83
CA PRO A 510 -2.31 14.94 4.25
C PRO A 510 -1.85 15.07 2.78
N THR A 511 -2.77 15.44 1.90
CA THR A 511 -2.51 15.62 0.46
C THR A 511 -1.65 16.85 0.14
N ALA A 512 -1.52 17.76 1.09
CA ALA A 512 -0.71 18.98 1.00
C ALA A 512 0.45 18.90 2.02
N ARG A 513 1.50 19.70 1.79
CA ARG A 513 2.70 19.76 2.63
C ARG A 513 2.45 20.29 4.06
N ALA A 514 1.27 20.83 4.31
CA ALA A 514 0.81 21.29 5.61
C ALA A 514 -0.54 20.65 5.93
N LEU A 515 -0.79 20.36 7.21
CA LEU A 515 -2.06 19.85 7.69
C LEU A 515 -3.11 20.98 7.61
N ALA A 516 -3.81 21.06 6.48
CA ALA A 516 -4.81 22.11 6.24
C ALA A 516 -6.12 21.84 7.01
N THR A 517 -6.48 20.59 7.18
CA THR A 517 -7.68 20.11 7.91
C THR A 517 -7.28 18.92 8.78
N PRO A 518 -7.10 19.12 10.08
CA PRO A 518 -6.91 18.04 11.03
C PRO A 518 -8.17 17.15 11.08
N ARG A 519 -7.98 15.88 11.37
CA ARG A 519 -9.06 14.90 11.52
C ARG A 519 -9.21 14.50 12.97
N THR A 520 -10.42 14.11 13.32
CA THR A 520 -10.76 13.68 14.67
C THR A 520 -11.33 12.27 14.65
N LEU A 521 -10.81 11.40 15.51
CA LEU A 521 -11.43 10.11 15.84
C LEU A 521 -12.08 10.22 17.22
N VAL A 522 -13.40 10.12 17.28
CA VAL A 522 -14.18 10.10 18.53
C VAL A 522 -14.49 8.66 18.92
N VAL A 523 -14.15 8.30 20.13
CA VAL A 523 -14.53 7.02 20.76
C VAL A 523 -15.54 7.31 21.86
N THR A 524 -16.80 6.89 21.67
CA THR A 524 -17.89 7.21 22.62
C THR A 524 -18.04 6.21 23.77
N GLY A 525 -17.26 5.18 23.78
CA GLY A 525 -17.13 4.19 24.87
C GLY A 525 -15.65 3.94 25.20
N ASP A 526 -15.33 2.71 25.56
CA ASP A 526 -13.99 2.36 26.00
C ASP A 526 -12.98 2.18 24.85
N TYR A 527 -11.77 2.62 25.12
CA TYR A 527 -10.59 2.39 24.27
C TYR A 527 -9.60 1.51 25.03
N ALA A 528 -9.46 0.25 24.64
CA ALA A 528 -8.53 -0.69 25.23
C ALA A 528 -7.42 -1.05 24.23
N ALA A 529 -6.16 -0.94 24.63
CA ALA A 529 -5.04 -1.25 23.76
C ALA A 529 -4.00 -2.16 24.45
N HIS A 530 -3.40 -3.03 23.65
CA HIS A 530 -2.22 -3.79 24.01
C HIS A 530 -1.22 -3.73 22.83
N ASN A 531 -0.05 -3.11 23.07
CA ASN A 531 0.94 -2.83 22.02
C ASN A 531 0.34 -2.16 20.76
N GLY A 532 -0.64 -1.28 21.00
CA GLY A 532 -1.34 -0.55 19.96
C GLY A 532 -0.51 0.60 19.41
N LYS A 533 -0.78 1.02 18.18
CA LYS A 533 -0.18 2.22 17.60
C LYS A 533 -1.25 3.17 17.07
N LEU A 534 -1.09 4.46 17.40
CA LEU A 534 -1.89 5.55 16.85
C LEU A 534 -0.96 6.50 16.08
N VAL A 535 -1.11 6.53 14.75
CA VAL A 535 -0.32 7.41 13.87
C VAL A 535 -1.11 8.69 13.59
N ILE A 536 -0.55 9.83 13.99
CA ILE A 536 -1.15 11.15 13.84
C ILE A 536 -0.24 12.09 13.06
N HIS A 537 -0.85 13.06 12.37
CA HIS A 537 -0.12 14.15 11.72
C HIS A 537 -0.26 15.42 12.56
N THR A 538 0.87 16.05 12.84
CA THR A 538 0.91 17.21 13.72
C THR A 538 1.83 18.28 13.13
N THR A 539 1.37 19.52 13.13
CA THR A 539 2.26 20.67 12.95
C THR A 539 2.97 20.93 14.27
N LEU A 540 4.30 20.80 14.32
CA LEU A 540 5.06 20.99 15.55
C LEU A 540 5.45 22.48 15.70
N GLN A 541 4.63 23.24 16.42
CA GLN A 541 4.84 24.66 16.72
C GLN A 541 4.32 24.99 18.13
N ASP A 542 3.38 25.89 18.30
CA ASP A 542 2.77 26.30 19.57
C ASP A 542 1.50 25.50 19.92
N ASP A 543 0.81 25.90 20.99
CA ASP A 543 -0.40 25.24 21.49
C ASP A 543 -1.56 25.23 20.48
N ALA A 544 -1.59 26.16 19.52
CA ALA A 544 -2.61 26.28 18.48
C ALA A 544 -2.32 25.45 17.23
N SER A 545 -1.28 24.66 17.24
CA SER A 545 -0.82 23.85 16.10
C SER A 545 -1.91 22.89 15.61
N PRO A 546 -2.20 22.86 14.29
CA PRO A 546 -3.09 21.85 13.72
C PRO A 546 -2.56 20.44 13.96
N THR A 547 -3.44 19.56 14.47
CA THR A 547 -3.08 18.17 14.77
C THR A 547 -4.28 17.26 14.63
N ASP A 548 -4.07 16.05 14.09
CA ASP A 548 -5.05 14.96 14.18
C ASP A 548 -5.25 14.60 15.66
N ARG A 549 -6.47 14.20 16.06
CA ARG A 549 -6.83 13.98 17.46
C ARG A 549 -7.62 12.70 17.69
N LEU A 550 -7.33 12.06 18.81
CA LEU A 550 -8.20 11.08 19.43
C LEU A 550 -9.03 11.76 20.50
N VAL A 551 -10.34 11.53 20.51
CA VAL A 551 -11.25 12.04 21.55
C VAL A 551 -11.92 10.87 22.25
N ILE A 552 -11.79 10.80 23.58
CA ILE A 552 -12.49 9.84 24.43
C ILE A 552 -13.71 10.55 25.00
N ASP A 553 -14.89 10.21 24.48
CA ASP A 553 -16.15 10.89 24.80
C ASP A 553 -17.04 10.03 25.72
N GLY A 554 -16.89 10.22 27.01
CA GLY A 554 -17.64 9.51 28.05
C GLY A 554 -17.09 8.15 28.48
N GLY A 555 -16.13 7.56 27.71
CA GLY A 555 -15.52 6.28 28.00
C GLY A 555 -14.20 6.35 28.76
N HIS A 556 -13.51 5.23 28.82
CA HIS A 556 -12.19 5.09 29.48
C HIS A 556 -11.14 4.57 28.51
N ALA A 557 -9.97 5.22 28.44
CA ALA A 557 -8.83 4.75 27.68
C ALA A 557 -7.80 4.08 28.59
N ALA A 558 -7.50 2.81 28.32
CA ALA A 558 -6.61 1.96 29.11
C ALA A 558 -5.63 1.17 28.23
N GLY A 559 -4.58 0.65 28.88
CA GLY A 559 -3.58 -0.21 28.24
C GLY A 559 -2.32 0.51 27.81
N ASP A 560 -1.79 0.16 26.64
CA ASP A 560 -0.55 0.74 26.09
C ASP A 560 -0.67 1.03 24.59
N THR A 561 -0.68 2.31 24.24
CA THR A 561 -0.69 2.80 22.85
C THR A 561 0.53 3.67 22.58
N GLY A 562 1.34 3.27 21.59
CA GLY A 562 2.41 4.09 21.04
C GLY A 562 1.85 5.19 20.11
N ILE A 563 2.00 6.46 20.49
CA ILE A 563 1.66 7.59 19.61
C ILE A 563 2.81 7.82 18.63
N VAL A 564 2.58 7.55 17.35
CA VAL A 564 3.53 7.85 16.26
C VAL A 564 3.18 9.20 15.66
N VAL A 565 4.01 10.19 15.89
CA VAL A 565 3.82 11.55 15.36
C VAL A 565 4.50 11.70 14.02
N LYS A 566 3.73 12.01 12.98
CA LYS A 566 4.21 12.38 11.65
C LYS A 566 4.16 13.89 11.49
N ARG A 567 5.30 14.48 11.20
CA ARG A 567 5.42 15.93 11.11
C ARG A 567 4.79 16.46 9.82
N ALA A 568 3.66 17.17 9.95
CA ALA A 568 2.97 17.81 8.85
C ALA A 568 3.41 19.27 8.60
N GLY A 569 4.44 19.74 9.31
CA GLY A 569 4.98 21.11 9.22
C GLY A 569 5.43 21.66 10.57
N GLY A 570 5.52 22.98 10.66
CA GLY A 570 5.94 23.70 11.87
C GLY A 570 7.45 23.95 11.92
N THR A 571 7.82 25.05 12.57
CA THR A 571 9.20 25.52 12.73
C THR A 571 9.76 25.24 14.13
N GLY A 572 8.98 24.51 14.94
CA GLY A 572 9.26 24.37 16.37
C GLY A 572 9.03 25.67 17.13
N ALA A 573 8.35 25.60 18.27
CA ALA A 573 8.16 26.71 19.17
C ALA A 573 7.97 26.22 20.61
N GLN A 574 8.02 27.14 21.55
CA GLN A 574 7.67 26.84 22.94
C GLN A 574 6.16 26.76 23.08
N THR A 575 5.69 25.70 23.73
CA THR A 575 4.28 25.55 24.12
C THR A 575 4.05 26.10 25.52
N THR A 576 2.83 26.53 25.80
CA THR A 576 2.38 26.99 27.13
C THR A 576 1.67 25.86 27.87
N VAL A 577 0.65 25.25 27.25
CA VAL A 577 -0.09 24.08 27.78
C VAL A 577 0.39 22.82 27.07
N GLY A 578 0.53 22.89 25.76
CA GLY A 578 0.91 21.80 24.86
C GLY A 578 -0.08 21.63 23.71
N ILE A 579 0.34 20.93 22.64
CA ILE A 579 -0.50 20.59 21.50
C ILE A 579 -1.38 19.39 21.90
N PRO A 580 -2.73 19.50 21.90
CA PRO A 580 -3.61 18.44 22.37
C PRO A 580 -3.65 17.29 21.35
N ILE A 581 -3.24 16.10 21.76
CA ILE A 581 -3.21 14.88 20.91
C ILE A 581 -4.35 13.93 21.25
N VAL A 582 -4.61 13.72 22.57
CA VAL A 582 -5.76 12.97 23.08
C VAL A 582 -6.57 13.89 23.96
N GLU A 583 -7.82 14.06 23.65
CA GLU A 583 -8.76 14.88 24.41
C GLU A 583 -9.81 14.01 25.08
N THR A 584 -10.28 14.41 26.27
CA THR A 584 -11.39 13.76 26.97
C THR A 584 -12.60 14.68 27.00
N ARG A 585 -13.82 14.15 26.80
CA ARG A 585 -15.07 14.87 26.84
C ARG A 585 -16.14 14.11 27.62
N ASN A 586 -17.15 14.79 28.08
CA ASN A 586 -18.34 14.20 28.73
C ASN A 586 -18.05 13.18 29.83
N GLY A 587 -17.00 13.42 30.65
CA GLY A 587 -16.57 12.49 31.72
C GLY A 587 -15.62 11.40 31.25
N GLY A 588 -15.13 11.44 30.04
CA GLY A 588 -14.09 10.54 29.55
C GLY A 588 -12.80 10.64 30.38
N THR A 589 -12.08 9.54 30.52
CA THR A 589 -10.85 9.44 31.30
C THR A 589 -9.77 8.62 30.58
N THR A 590 -8.52 8.80 30.99
CA THR A 590 -7.39 8.01 30.48
C THR A 590 -6.53 7.49 31.63
N ASP A 591 -5.98 6.27 31.49
CA ASP A 591 -4.94 5.80 32.40
C ASP A 591 -3.62 6.53 32.22
N VAL A 592 -2.81 6.58 33.26
CA VAL A 592 -1.47 7.22 33.22
C VAL A 592 -0.48 6.49 32.28
N SER A 593 -0.74 5.24 31.95
CA SER A 593 0.05 4.40 31.04
C SER A 593 -0.58 4.22 29.68
N ALA A 594 -1.77 4.80 29.42
CA ALA A 594 -2.54 4.53 28.20
C ALA A 594 -1.81 4.92 26.92
N PHE A 595 -0.99 5.96 26.99
CA PHE A 595 -0.29 6.49 25.82
C PHE A 595 1.18 6.76 26.11
N THR A 596 2.02 6.42 25.12
CA THR A 596 3.47 6.68 25.14
C THR A 596 3.92 7.21 23.78
N LEU A 597 5.00 7.97 23.73
CA LEU A 597 5.57 8.43 22.47
C LEU A 597 6.35 7.30 21.80
N ASP A 598 5.94 6.91 20.57
CA ASP A 598 6.59 5.81 19.84
C ASP A 598 7.86 6.28 19.11
N ALA A 599 8.87 5.42 19.10
CA ALA A 599 10.16 5.68 18.45
C ALA A 599 10.06 5.82 16.90
N GLY A 600 8.99 5.38 16.28
CA GLY A 600 8.68 5.58 14.86
C GLY A 600 8.23 6.99 14.49
N SER A 601 8.17 7.90 15.46
CA SER A 601 7.83 9.31 15.25
C SER A 601 8.94 10.08 14.53
N ASP A 602 8.55 11.06 13.72
CA ASP A 602 9.51 11.91 13.01
C ASP A 602 10.26 12.80 14.00
N GLY A 603 11.59 12.84 13.87
CA GLY A 603 12.43 13.59 14.80
C GLY A 603 12.58 12.97 16.19
N TYR A 604 12.21 11.70 16.36
CA TYR A 604 12.35 11.02 17.66
C TYR A 604 13.81 10.97 18.11
N ARG A 605 14.04 11.40 19.35
CA ARG A 605 15.35 11.40 19.99
C ARG A 605 15.51 10.14 20.84
N ALA A 606 16.28 9.22 20.30
CA ALA A 606 16.53 7.93 20.96
C ALA A 606 17.19 8.12 22.34
N GLY A 607 16.67 7.40 23.33
CA GLY A 607 17.13 7.48 24.73
C GLY A 607 16.63 8.70 25.50
N PHE A 608 15.94 9.66 24.88
CA PHE A 608 15.35 10.83 25.55
C PHE A 608 13.82 10.81 25.56
N GLY A 609 13.17 10.10 24.61
CA GLY A 609 11.71 10.04 24.55
C GLY A 609 11.06 11.37 24.14
N THR A 610 11.73 12.15 23.30
CA THR A 610 11.28 13.45 22.80
C THR A 610 11.32 13.51 21.28
N LEU A 611 10.59 14.48 20.69
CA LEU A 611 10.61 14.79 19.25
C LEU A 611 11.36 16.12 19.03
N SER A 612 12.33 16.14 18.13
CA SER A 612 13.04 17.35 17.79
C SER A 612 12.42 18.01 16.55
N ALA A 613 12.08 19.29 16.66
CA ALA A 613 11.58 20.10 15.55
C ALA A 613 12.09 21.55 15.68
N GLY A 614 12.79 22.04 14.66
CA GLY A 614 13.30 23.42 14.62
C GLY A 614 14.22 23.79 15.79
N GLY A 615 14.82 22.81 16.45
CA GLY A 615 15.67 22.98 17.66
C GLY A 615 14.94 22.91 19.00
N TYR A 616 13.60 22.71 18.98
CA TYR A 616 12.80 22.43 20.17
C TYR A 616 12.59 20.93 20.32
N ASP A 617 12.53 20.44 21.57
CA ASP A 617 12.18 19.06 21.86
C ASP A 617 10.79 18.98 22.49
N TYR A 618 9.90 18.16 21.90
CA TYR A 618 8.54 17.91 22.38
C TYR A 618 8.46 16.55 23.05
N MET A 619 7.75 16.47 24.15
CA MET A 619 7.45 15.23 24.87
C MET A 619 5.95 15.05 25.03
N LEU A 620 5.49 13.80 25.13
CA LEU A 620 4.10 13.49 25.40
C LEU A 620 3.85 13.51 26.91
N GLU A 621 2.96 14.38 27.38
CA GLU A 621 2.60 14.53 28.78
C GLU A 621 1.08 14.47 28.98
N ARG A 622 0.65 13.68 29.97
CA ARG A 622 -0.72 13.68 30.46
C ARG A 622 -0.97 14.93 31.29
N GLY A 623 -2.08 15.64 31.06
CA GLY A 623 -2.41 16.91 31.71
C GLY A 623 -1.67 18.12 31.18
N GLY A 624 -0.63 17.96 30.34
CA GLY A 624 0.16 19.04 29.81
C GLY A 624 0.71 19.97 30.91
N ARG A 625 0.92 21.24 30.58
CA ARG A 625 1.29 22.26 31.57
C ARG A 625 0.10 23.08 32.04
N GLY A 626 -0.76 22.47 32.88
CA GLY A 626 -1.99 23.09 33.37
C GLY A 626 -3.19 22.93 32.42
N GLY A 627 -3.14 21.96 31.52
CA GLY A 627 -4.27 21.48 30.76
C GLY A 627 -5.23 20.61 31.57
N ARG A 628 -6.16 19.93 30.89
CA ARG A 628 -7.09 18.97 31.52
C ARG A 628 -6.35 17.73 31.95
N THR A 629 -6.64 17.21 33.12
CA THR A 629 -5.87 16.15 33.82
C THR A 629 -5.79 14.84 33.03
N ASP A 630 -6.84 14.50 32.26
CA ASP A 630 -6.95 13.24 31.53
C ASP A 630 -6.57 13.37 30.05
N ASP A 631 -6.30 14.60 29.56
CA ASP A 631 -5.87 14.84 28.19
C ASP A 631 -4.35 14.63 28.05
N TRP A 632 -3.91 14.33 26.82
CA TRP A 632 -2.50 14.16 26.50
C TRP A 632 -2.03 15.19 25.49
N TYR A 633 -0.89 15.80 25.78
CA TYR A 633 -0.35 16.92 25.03
C TYR A 633 1.09 16.67 24.61
N LEU A 634 1.48 17.20 23.45
CA LEU A 634 2.89 17.38 23.10
C LEU A 634 3.36 18.71 23.67
N VAL A 635 4.26 18.65 24.63
CA VAL A 635 4.77 19.81 25.38
C VAL A 635 6.23 20.03 24.99
N SER A 636 6.61 21.24 24.54
CA SER A 636 8.02 21.55 24.32
C SER A 636 8.73 21.83 25.66
N ALA A 637 9.87 21.13 25.88
CA ALA A 637 10.64 21.32 27.12
C ALA A 637 11.29 22.69 27.13
N ALA A 638 10.99 23.51 28.15
CA ALA A 638 11.87 24.57 28.58
C ALA A 638 12.97 23.95 29.45
N GLN A 639 14.23 24.31 29.24
CA GLN A 639 15.28 23.88 30.16
C GLN A 639 14.96 24.37 31.56
N PRO A 640 15.13 23.55 32.61
CA PRO A 640 15.13 24.04 33.97
C PRO A 640 16.29 25.06 34.10
N GLN A 641 16.00 26.28 34.49
CA GLN A 641 17.07 27.17 34.96
C GLN A 641 17.76 26.47 36.12
N ALA A 642 19.10 26.41 36.05
CA ALA A 642 19.89 26.07 37.23
C ALA A 642 19.49 27.04 38.31
N GLN A 643 18.89 26.54 39.40
CA GLN A 643 18.67 27.37 40.60
C GLN A 643 20.03 27.96 40.99
N PRO A 644 20.16 29.26 41.18
CA PRO A 644 21.40 29.81 41.70
C PRO A 644 21.71 29.10 42.98
N GLU A 645 22.92 28.57 43.11
CA GLU A 645 23.42 28.02 44.33
C GLU A 645 23.27 29.09 45.43
N PRO A 646 22.64 28.79 46.58
CA PRO A 646 22.43 29.82 47.59
C PRO A 646 23.80 30.34 48.03
N GLU A 647 24.02 31.63 47.81
CA GLU A 647 25.22 32.32 48.35
C GLU A 647 25.40 32.00 49.84
N PRO A 648 26.62 31.71 50.27
CA PRO A 648 26.88 31.45 51.69
C PRO A 648 26.42 32.65 52.52
N GLN A 649 25.43 32.43 53.39
CA GLN A 649 24.89 33.43 54.26
C GLN A 649 26.05 33.96 55.17
N GLN A 650 26.38 35.24 55.05
CA GLN A 650 27.17 35.94 56.04
C GLN A 650 26.41 36.00 57.37
N PRO A 651 27.10 35.82 58.48
CA PRO A 651 26.45 35.89 59.79
C PRO A 651 25.86 37.31 60.04
N PRO A 652 24.71 37.44 60.68
CA PRO A 652 23.99 38.70 60.82
C PRO A 652 24.72 39.68 61.75
N PRO A 653 24.75 40.97 61.42
CA PRO A 653 25.16 42.00 62.36
C PRO A 653 24.13 42.24 63.45
N PRO A 654 24.50 42.78 64.63
CA PRO A 654 23.61 42.86 65.78
C PRO A 654 22.45 43.89 65.56
N SER A 655 21.28 43.49 66.07
CA SER A 655 19.98 44.11 66.03
C SER A 655 19.89 45.60 66.36
N GLN A 656 19.24 46.41 65.47
CA GLN A 656 18.64 47.70 65.75
C GLN A 656 17.11 47.59 65.83
N PRO A 657 16.44 48.47 66.62
CA PRO A 657 15.01 48.32 66.87
C PRO A 657 14.11 48.70 65.68
N PRO A 658 12.85 48.21 65.65
CA PRO A 658 12.02 48.25 64.44
C PRO A 658 11.39 49.64 64.16
N ALA A 659 11.44 50.01 62.87
CA ALA A 659 10.64 51.11 62.31
C ALA A 659 9.31 50.60 61.71
N PRO A 660 8.28 51.40 61.57
CA PRO A 660 6.92 50.95 61.23
C PRO A 660 6.80 50.36 59.82
N VAL A 661 6.07 49.25 59.77
CA VAL A 661 5.85 48.47 58.57
C VAL A 661 4.81 49.15 57.69
N THR A 662 5.19 49.57 56.44
CA THR A 662 4.25 49.87 55.33
C THR A 662 3.99 48.53 54.60
N PRO A 663 2.72 48.19 54.20
CA PRO A 663 2.44 46.97 53.52
C PRO A 663 3.12 47.00 52.15
N ALA A 664 3.93 45.99 51.87
CA ALA A 664 4.53 45.75 50.56
C ALA A 664 3.45 45.39 49.57
N ALA A 665 3.46 46.02 48.39
CA ALA A 665 2.69 45.62 47.23
C ALA A 665 3.05 44.18 46.81
N PRO A 666 2.09 43.40 46.24
CA PRO A 666 2.40 42.08 45.75
C PRO A 666 3.49 42.14 44.68
N ILE A 667 4.57 41.40 44.88
CA ILE A 667 5.63 41.21 43.86
C ILE A 667 4.97 40.32 42.81
N GLU A 668 4.63 40.90 41.64
CA GLU A 668 4.39 40.11 40.43
C GLU A 668 5.65 39.27 40.17
N PRO A 669 5.50 37.96 39.89
CA PRO A 669 6.67 37.16 39.52
C PRO A 669 7.24 37.74 38.23
N GLU A 670 8.47 38.14 38.24
CA GLU A 670 9.21 38.60 37.10
C GLU A 670 9.18 37.52 36.03
N ALA A 671 8.60 37.80 34.85
CA ALA A 671 8.49 36.85 33.76
C ALA A 671 9.90 36.41 33.35
N VAL A 672 10.27 35.16 33.69
CA VAL A 672 11.53 34.56 33.27
C VAL A 672 11.55 34.49 31.75
N PRO A 673 12.58 35.09 31.06
CA PRO A 673 12.66 34.95 29.61
C PRO A 673 12.66 33.52 29.17
N PRO A 674 11.94 33.18 28.11
CA PRO A 674 11.88 31.79 27.63
C PRO A 674 13.28 31.30 27.28
N ALA A 675 13.75 30.22 27.90
CA ALA A 675 14.97 29.55 27.53
C ALA A 675 14.76 28.93 26.15
N HIS A 676 15.49 29.40 25.14
CA HIS A 676 15.51 28.77 23.83
C HIS A 676 15.98 27.32 23.97
N ALA A 677 15.20 26.38 23.54
CA ALA A 677 15.59 24.97 23.48
C ALA A 677 16.79 24.85 22.53
N THR A 678 17.84 24.21 23.02
CA THR A 678 19.12 24.17 22.31
C THR A 678 19.55 22.73 22.10
N ALA A 679 19.03 22.11 21.05
CA ALA A 679 19.48 20.78 20.60
C ALA A 679 21.00 20.82 20.25
N PRO A 680 21.76 19.73 20.46
CA PRO A 680 23.20 19.69 20.16
C PRO A 680 23.52 19.60 18.66
N GLU A 681 22.57 19.23 17.81
CA GLU A 681 22.76 19.02 16.37
C GLU A 681 23.13 20.31 15.62
N PRO A 682 22.53 21.50 15.87
CA PRO A 682 22.92 22.73 15.22
C PRO A 682 24.40 23.06 15.44
N ASP A 683 24.94 22.84 16.63
CA ASP A 683 26.36 23.07 16.91
C ASP A 683 27.27 22.10 16.16
N ALA A 684 26.83 20.84 15.97
CA ALA A 684 27.58 19.86 15.20
C ALA A 684 27.62 20.21 13.69
N TYR A 685 26.55 20.76 13.13
CA TYR A 685 26.53 21.31 11.75
C TYR A 685 27.47 22.51 11.61
N LEU A 686 27.43 23.44 12.56
CA LEU A 686 28.29 24.60 12.56
C LEU A 686 29.76 24.22 12.75
N ALA A 687 30.07 23.26 13.60
CA ALA A 687 31.43 22.73 13.77
C ALA A 687 31.95 22.03 12.50
N ASN A 688 31.10 21.31 11.74
CA ASN A 688 31.48 20.77 10.44
C ASN A 688 31.76 21.88 9.43
N ALA A 689 30.95 22.93 9.39
CA ALA A 689 31.15 24.09 8.51
C ALA A 689 32.48 24.83 8.83
N ASP A 690 32.77 25.01 10.12
CA ASP A 690 34.02 25.61 10.57
C ASP A 690 35.23 24.75 10.18
N ALA A 691 35.15 23.43 10.46
CA ALA A 691 36.23 22.51 10.09
C ALA A 691 36.47 22.48 8.57
N ALA A 692 35.43 22.47 7.74
CA ALA A 692 35.54 22.50 6.29
C ALA A 692 36.21 23.82 5.80
N SER A 693 35.77 24.96 6.34
CA SER A 693 36.24 26.30 5.94
C SER A 693 37.73 26.47 6.16
N TRP A 694 38.27 25.86 7.24
CA TRP A 694 39.67 26.08 7.62
C TRP A 694 40.58 24.88 7.39
N MET A 695 40.07 23.76 6.89
CA MET A 695 40.83 22.53 6.68
C MET A 695 42.04 22.71 5.73
N ALA A 696 41.91 23.58 4.72
CA ALA A 696 42.93 23.85 3.74
C ALA A 696 43.97 24.89 4.21
N VAL A 697 43.73 25.56 5.34
CA VAL A 697 44.61 26.66 5.79
C VAL A 697 45.96 26.13 6.23
N HIS A 698 47.01 26.74 5.66
CA HIS A 698 48.40 26.45 5.98
C HIS A 698 49.26 27.62 5.66
N THR A 699 50.44 27.71 6.34
CA THR A 699 51.45 28.70 6.08
C THR A 699 52.49 28.17 5.08
N LEU A 700 53.31 29.08 4.51
CA LEU A 700 54.42 28.65 3.65
C LEU A 700 55.29 27.63 4.37
N HIS A 701 55.66 27.87 5.64
CA HIS A 701 56.59 27.02 6.39
C HIS A 701 56.03 25.64 6.76
N GLN A 702 54.74 25.44 6.73
CA GLN A 702 54.13 24.11 6.87
C GLN A 702 54.29 23.27 5.59
N ARG A 703 54.47 23.90 4.45
CA ARG A 703 54.63 23.29 3.14
C ARG A 703 56.09 23.29 2.70
N ASP A 704 56.77 24.45 2.84
CA ASP A 704 58.17 24.62 2.46
C ASP A 704 58.99 25.18 3.64
N ASP A 705 59.85 24.35 4.21
CA ASP A 705 60.73 24.73 5.34
C ASP A 705 62.03 25.36 4.90
N ARG A 706 62.20 25.72 3.64
CA ARG A 706 63.45 26.28 3.03
C ARG A 706 64.65 25.38 3.25
N SER A 707 64.52 24.10 3.50
CA SER A 707 65.55 23.17 3.93
C SER A 707 66.54 22.77 2.83
N LEU A 708 66.13 22.85 1.58
CA LEU A 708 66.93 22.36 0.46
C LEU A 708 67.51 23.52 -0.34
N ARG A 709 68.85 23.78 -0.13
CA ARG A 709 69.63 24.79 -0.85
C ARG A 709 70.20 24.18 -2.11
N THR A 710 70.20 24.91 -3.24
CA THR A 710 70.93 24.56 -4.43
C THR A 710 71.50 25.82 -5.07
N ALA A 711 72.78 25.75 -5.40
CA ALA A 711 73.33 26.66 -6.34
C ALA A 711 72.94 26.25 -7.77
N ALA A 712 72.46 27.24 -8.59
CA ALA A 712 72.17 27.14 -10.01
C ALA A 712 71.30 25.90 -10.39
N ALA A 713 70.01 26.04 -10.25
CA ALA A 713 69.02 24.99 -10.66
C ALA A 713 68.44 25.32 -12.04
N GLY A 714 68.22 24.34 -12.88
CA GLY A 714 67.51 24.47 -14.15
C GLY A 714 66.02 24.68 -13.96
N PRO A 715 65.29 25.13 -15.01
CA PRO A 715 63.88 25.39 -14.93
C PRO A 715 63.01 24.15 -14.64
N LEU A 716 63.57 22.92 -14.75
CA LEU A 716 62.91 21.67 -14.48
C LEU A 716 63.32 20.98 -13.16
N ASP A 717 64.16 21.62 -12.33
CA ASP A 717 64.46 21.12 -10.99
C ASP A 717 63.24 21.26 -10.07
N GLY A 718 62.57 20.12 -9.79
CA GLY A 718 61.37 20.05 -9.01
C GLY A 718 61.61 19.58 -7.58
N ALA A 719 60.56 19.70 -6.78
CA ALA A 719 60.47 19.10 -5.46
C ALA A 719 59.05 18.55 -5.22
N VAL A 720 58.97 17.40 -4.60
CA VAL A 720 57.70 16.90 -4.03
C VAL A 720 57.78 17.04 -2.53
N TRP A 721 56.67 17.35 -1.95
CA TRP A 721 56.51 17.42 -0.52
C TRP A 721 55.25 16.73 -0.07
N LEU A 722 55.27 16.18 1.14
CA LEU A 722 54.18 15.55 1.81
C LEU A 722 54.14 15.99 3.26
N ARG A 723 52.92 16.32 3.77
CA ARG A 723 52.74 16.56 5.19
C ARG A 723 51.53 15.74 5.69
N ALA A 724 51.66 15.21 6.89
CA ALA A 724 50.57 14.61 7.65
C ALA A 724 50.38 15.44 8.93
N GLU A 725 49.14 15.75 9.27
CA GLU A 725 48.79 16.53 10.43
C GLU A 725 47.66 15.88 11.19
N GLY A 726 47.73 15.91 12.53
CA GLY A 726 46.66 15.57 13.45
C GLY A 726 46.36 16.76 14.35
N GLN A 727 45.09 17.00 14.61
CA GLN A 727 44.66 18.09 15.49
C GLN A 727 43.56 17.68 16.45
N MET A 728 43.51 18.29 17.62
CA MET A 728 42.42 18.17 18.60
C MET A 728 41.95 19.59 18.95
N THR A 729 40.66 19.82 18.89
CA THR A 729 39.98 21.06 19.25
C THR A 729 39.06 20.86 20.43
N SER A 730 38.99 21.83 21.30
CA SER A 730 38.06 21.92 22.42
C SER A 730 37.54 23.32 22.55
N MET A 731 36.23 23.46 22.70
CA MET A 731 35.57 24.71 22.94
C MET A 731 34.40 24.54 23.90
N SER A 732 34.23 25.46 24.83
CA SER A 732 33.16 25.43 25.84
C SER A 732 32.63 26.84 26.09
N GLY A 733 31.35 26.98 26.45
CA GLY A 733 30.75 28.25 26.81
C GLY A 733 29.21 28.21 26.65
N GLY A 734 28.48 28.93 27.51
CA GLY A 734 27.03 29.02 27.45
C GLY A 734 26.30 27.69 27.60
N GLY A 735 26.79 26.79 28.47
CA GLY A 735 26.17 25.49 28.71
C GLY A 735 26.37 24.46 27.59
N ARG A 736 27.35 24.66 26.70
CA ARG A 736 27.69 23.76 25.60
C ARG A 736 29.15 23.40 25.60
N SER A 737 29.48 22.24 25.08
CA SER A 737 30.85 21.88 24.75
C SER A 737 30.90 21.30 23.32
N VAL A 738 31.97 21.70 22.60
CA VAL A 738 32.28 21.15 21.28
C VAL A 738 33.74 20.72 21.29
N SER A 739 33.97 19.45 20.94
CA SER A 739 35.32 18.91 20.77
C SER A 739 35.47 18.33 19.38
N GLY A 740 36.70 18.32 18.84
CA GLY A 740 36.94 17.82 17.51
C GLY A 740 38.31 17.13 17.37
N ASN A 741 38.35 16.04 16.60
CA ASN A 741 39.59 15.36 16.21
C ASN A 741 39.71 15.37 14.69
N GLY A 742 40.77 16.02 14.21
CA GLY A 742 41.05 16.16 12.79
C GLY A 742 42.36 15.48 12.38
N ARG A 743 42.41 15.05 11.12
CA ARG A 743 43.61 14.54 10.48
C ARG A 743 43.61 14.92 9.02
N LEU A 744 44.76 15.22 8.47
CA LEU A 744 44.91 15.52 7.06
C LEU A 744 46.22 14.96 6.49
N LEU A 745 46.17 14.68 5.21
CA LEU A 745 47.35 14.36 4.38
C LEU A 745 47.35 15.37 3.23
N HIS A 746 48.44 16.08 3.06
CA HIS A 746 48.59 17.15 2.08
C HIS A 746 49.93 16.94 1.33
N ALA A 747 49.86 16.92 0.02
CA ALA A 747 51.00 16.68 -0.86
C ALA A 747 51.02 17.67 -2.01
N GLY A 748 52.19 17.96 -2.53
CA GLY A 748 52.29 18.77 -3.73
C GLY A 748 53.68 18.67 -4.37
N ALA A 749 53.81 19.37 -5.49
CA ALA A 749 55.03 19.38 -6.28
C ALA A 749 55.30 20.78 -6.84
N ASP A 750 56.56 21.22 -6.76
CA ASP A 750 57.07 22.36 -7.51
C ASP A 750 57.14 21.94 -8.99
N LEU A 751 56.34 22.57 -9.85
CA LEU A 751 56.26 22.24 -11.29
C LEU A 751 57.18 23.12 -12.15
N LEU A 752 57.31 24.40 -11.75
CA LEU A 752 58.06 25.40 -12.49
C LEU A 752 58.90 26.22 -11.51
N ARG A 753 60.15 26.57 -11.94
CA ARG A 753 61.07 27.46 -11.22
C ARG A 753 61.66 28.45 -12.16
N PHE A 754 61.65 29.69 -11.77
CA PHE A 754 62.21 30.83 -12.51
C PHE A 754 63.14 31.67 -11.60
N ASP A 755 64.27 32.16 -12.14
CA ASP A 755 65.08 33.18 -11.50
C ASP A 755 64.49 34.55 -11.89
N ASP A 756 64.34 35.47 -10.95
CA ASP A 756 63.73 36.80 -11.16
C ASP A 756 64.73 37.83 -11.80
N GLY A 757 65.92 37.37 -12.18
CA GLY A 757 66.99 38.19 -12.77
C GLY A 757 67.67 39.20 -11.79
N ARG A 758 67.14 39.29 -10.55
CA ARG A 758 67.69 40.16 -9.48
C ARG A 758 68.26 39.39 -8.32
N GLY A 759 68.32 38.06 -8.46
CA GLY A 759 68.91 37.17 -7.45
C GLY A 759 67.82 36.45 -6.61
N GLY A 760 66.59 36.70 -6.89
CA GLY A 760 65.40 35.95 -6.31
C GLY A 760 65.00 34.78 -7.17
N SER A 761 64.10 33.99 -6.67
CA SER A 761 63.45 32.86 -7.39
C SER A 761 62.00 32.76 -7.17
N VAL A 762 61.20 32.38 -8.20
CA VAL A 762 59.80 32.08 -8.16
C VAL A 762 59.62 30.58 -8.35
N ARG A 763 58.76 29.98 -7.53
CA ARG A 763 58.34 28.57 -7.67
C ARG A 763 56.81 28.57 -7.84
N ILE A 764 56.33 27.76 -8.78
CA ILE A 764 54.91 27.52 -9.04
C ILE A 764 54.66 26.02 -8.94
N GLY A 765 53.64 25.62 -8.21
CA GLY A 765 53.35 24.22 -8.00
C GLY A 765 51.84 23.93 -7.91
N ALA A 766 51.54 22.64 -7.89
CA ALA A 766 50.21 22.12 -7.64
C ALA A 766 50.18 21.27 -6.37
N MET A 767 49.03 21.22 -5.74
CA MET A 767 48.87 20.51 -4.48
C MET A 767 47.49 19.90 -4.34
N GLY A 768 47.42 18.81 -3.56
CA GLY A 768 46.20 18.13 -3.23
C GLY A 768 46.17 17.68 -1.77
N MET A 769 45.04 17.74 -1.16
CA MET A 769 44.88 17.41 0.25
C MET A 769 43.65 16.49 0.42
N TYR A 770 43.75 15.50 1.29
CA TYR A 770 42.64 14.81 1.90
C TYR A 770 42.61 15.10 3.38
N GLY A 771 41.45 15.51 3.90
CA GLY A 771 41.29 15.77 5.32
C GLY A 771 39.99 15.18 5.85
N SER A 772 39.97 14.88 7.13
CA SER A 772 38.77 14.44 7.85
C SER A 772 38.77 14.95 9.26
N GLN A 773 37.63 15.39 9.77
CA GLN A 773 37.43 15.77 11.15
C GLN A 773 36.13 15.23 11.69
N THR A 774 36.14 14.75 12.93
CA THR A 774 34.97 14.37 13.69
C THR A 774 34.79 15.33 14.84
N ASN A 775 33.58 15.87 15.00
CA ASN A 775 33.19 16.81 16.02
C ASN A 775 32.14 16.19 16.95
N TRP A 776 32.17 16.49 18.23
CA TRP A 776 31.18 16.16 19.22
C TRP A 776 30.65 17.42 19.85
N SER A 777 29.34 17.63 19.76
CA SER A 777 28.65 18.72 20.41
C SER A 777 27.78 18.15 21.53
N THR A 778 27.95 18.65 22.74
CA THR A 778 27.19 18.19 23.92
C THR A 778 26.45 19.36 24.55
N ARG A 779 25.16 19.10 24.87
CA ARG A 779 24.29 20.03 25.57
C ARG A 779 23.41 19.32 26.57
N PRO A 780 23.07 19.93 27.71
CA PRO A 780 22.08 19.38 28.63
C PRO A 780 20.68 19.50 28.02
N LEU A 781 19.96 18.37 27.91
CA LEU A 781 18.56 18.28 27.49
C LEU A 781 17.71 17.55 28.52
N TRP A 782 16.41 17.86 28.56
CA TRP A 782 15.47 17.12 29.36
C TRP A 782 15.23 15.74 28.77
N ASN A 783 15.41 14.72 29.58
CA ASN A 783 15.11 13.33 29.23
C ASN A 783 13.73 12.99 29.78
N ALA A 784 12.74 12.76 28.88
CA ALA A 784 11.36 12.47 29.25
C ALA A 784 11.22 11.07 29.87
N LEU A 785 12.07 10.10 29.48
CA LEU A 785 12.07 8.73 30.02
C LEU A 785 12.61 8.69 31.44
N GLU A 786 13.68 9.43 31.72
CA GLU A 786 14.37 9.48 33.02
C GLU A 786 13.85 10.60 33.95
N ARG A 787 13.03 11.52 33.43
CA ARG A 787 12.49 12.71 34.12
C ARG A 787 13.57 13.56 34.78
N ARG A 788 14.72 13.74 34.09
CA ARG A 788 15.85 14.56 34.55
C ARG A 788 16.60 15.15 33.36
N THR A 789 17.36 16.21 33.60
CA THR A 789 18.28 16.77 32.62
C THR A 789 19.50 15.84 32.46
N MET A 790 19.86 15.52 31.23
CA MET A 790 21.01 14.70 30.85
C MET A 790 21.75 15.30 29.66
N ASP A 791 23.03 15.02 29.55
CA ASP A 791 23.83 15.45 28.43
C ASP A 791 23.45 14.71 27.15
N ALA A 792 22.95 15.44 26.17
CA ALA A 792 22.74 14.96 24.82
C ALA A 792 23.93 15.31 23.93
N THR A 793 24.46 14.35 23.21
CA THR A 793 25.61 14.53 22.33
C THR A 793 25.24 14.27 20.86
N ALA A 794 25.57 15.23 20.01
CA ALA A 794 25.55 15.07 18.56
C ALA A 794 26.98 14.91 18.02
N ARG A 795 27.14 14.00 17.07
CA ARG A 795 28.40 13.76 16.39
C ARG A 795 28.33 14.30 14.98
N GLY A 796 29.20 15.27 14.66
CA GLY A 796 29.43 15.75 13.30
C GLY A 796 30.68 15.08 12.70
N SER A 797 30.67 14.84 11.42
CA SER A 797 31.86 14.46 10.68
C SER A 797 31.93 15.17 9.34
N VAL A 798 33.13 15.55 8.94
CA VAL A 798 33.45 16.14 7.66
C VAL A 798 34.67 15.48 7.08
N SER A 799 34.63 15.08 5.81
CA SER A 799 35.76 14.53 5.10
C SER A 799 35.74 14.94 3.63
N GLY A 800 36.90 15.21 3.06
CA GLY A 800 36.93 15.63 1.67
C GLY A 800 38.31 15.86 1.10
N TYR A 801 38.30 16.26 -0.16
CA TYR A 801 39.52 16.54 -0.93
C TYR A 801 39.59 18.00 -1.29
N ASN A 802 40.80 18.56 -1.27
CA ASN A 802 41.09 19.86 -1.81
C ASN A 802 42.16 19.73 -2.90
N VAL A 803 42.03 20.49 -3.97
CA VAL A 803 43.01 20.59 -5.04
C VAL A 803 43.32 22.06 -5.29
N GLY A 804 44.56 22.34 -5.58
CA GLY A 804 44.95 23.74 -5.74
C GLY A 804 46.32 23.96 -6.36
N VAL A 805 46.66 25.22 -6.45
CA VAL A 805 47.94 25.70 -6.99
C VAL A 805 48.57 26.70 -6.04
N TYR A 806 49.86 26.85 -6.12
CA TYR A 806 50.60 27.84 -5.34
C TYR A 806 51.73 28.49 -6.13
N GLY A 807 52.12 29.69 -5.70
CA GLY A 807 53.26 30.43 -6.18
C GLY A 807 54.04 31.06 -5.03
N THR A 808 55.29 30.84 -4.94
CA THR A 808 56.19 31.34 -3.91
C THR A 808 57.34 32.13 -4.54
N TRP A 809 57.55 33.37 -4.14
CA TRP A 809 58.69 34.19 -4.51
C TRP A 809 59.63 34.33 -3.33
N TYR A 810 60.93 34.13 -3.55
CA TYR A 810 62.00 34.42 -2.63
C TYR A 810 62.89 35.50 -3.24
N GLY A 811 63.05 36.64 -2.55
CA GLY A 811 63.72 37.82 -3.06
C GLY A 811 65.25 37.88 -2.81
N SER A 812 65.87 36.78 -2.35
CA SER A 812 67.33 36.69 -2.07
C SER A 812 67.92 35.40 -2.62
N ARG A 813 69.21 35.48 -3.07
CA ARG A 813 69.94 34.28 -3.46
C ARG A 813 70.18 33.30 -2.30
N ASP A 814 70.31 33.82 -1.08
CA ASP A 814 70.26 33.02 0.12
C ASP A 814 68.81 32.91 0.56
N ILE A 815 68.12 31.77 0.19
CA ILE A 815 66.77 31.51 0.51
C ILE A 815 66.46 31.48 2.02
N LEU A 816 67.50 31.49 2.87
CA LEU A 816 67.29 31.55 4.32
C LEU A 816 67.14 32.94 4.82
N SER A 817 67.52 33.99 4.04
CA SER A 817 67.44 35.39 4.40
C SER A 817 66.71 36.23 3.36
N GLY A 818 66.22 37.35 3.71
CA GLY A 818 65.49 38.29 2.84
C GLY A 818 63.97 38.06 2.76
N PRO A 819 63.34 38.86 1.88
CA PRO A 819 61.86 38.85 1.76
C PRO A 819 61.36 37.62 1.03
N TYR A 820 60.11 37.23 1.32
CA TYR A 820 59.33 36.27 0.53
C TYR A 820 57.87 36.70 0.43
N ALA A 821 57.19 36.20 -0.60
CA ALA A 821 55.76 36.24 -0.77
C ALA A 821 55.25 34.88 -1.27
N ASP A 822 54.13 34.45 -0.72
CA ASP A 822 53.49 33.21 -1.07
C ASP A 822 51.99 33.43 -1.31
N ALA A 823 51.51 32.86 -2.37
CA ALA A 823 50.07 32.87 -2.66
C ALA A 823 49.62 31.44 -3.05
N TRP A 824 48.45 31.04 -2.57
CA TRP A 824 47.88 29.81 -2.97
C TRP A 824 46.34 29.87 -3.08
N PHE A 825 45.79 28.96 -3.87
CA PHE A 825 44.36 28.83 -4.08
C PHE A 825 43.99 27.34 -4.06
N MET A 826 42.89 26.97 -3.37
CA MET A 826 42.39 25.62 -3.28
C MET A 826 40.86 25.57 -3.41
N TYR A 827 40.38 24.56 -4.15
CA TYR A 827 38.97 24.17 -4.21
C TYR A 827 38.79 22.89 -3.40
N GLY A 828 37.83 22.89 -2.48
CA GLY A 828 37.48 21.76 -1.61
C GLY A 828 36.07 21.24 -1.85
N ALA A 829 35.92 19.91 -1.79
CA ALA A 829 34.63 19.21 -1.85
C ALA A 829 34.57 18.21 -0.70
N TYR A 830 33.51 18.29 0.09
CA TYR A 830 33.37 17.55 1.33
C TYR A 830 32.03 16.80 1.43
N ALA A 831 32.08 15.61 2.02
CA ALA A 831 30.96 14.87 2.54
C ALA A 831 30.89 15.09 4.05
N ASN A 832 29.68 15.41 4.50
CA ASN A 832 29.39 15.71 5.89
C ASN A 832 28.31 14.79 6.42
N SER A 833 28.33 14.50 7.72
CA SER A 833 27.22 13.86 8.43
C SER A 833 27.06 14.44 9.82
N VAL A 834 25.84 14.40 10.33
CA VAL A 834 25.50 14.73 11.71
C VAL A 834 24.53 13.67 12.22
N GLY A 835 24.75 13.15 13.42
CA GLY A 835 23.89 12.15 14.05
C GLY A 835 24.19 12.04 15.54
N GLY A 836 23.41 11.25 16.26
CA GLY A 836 23.53 11.11 17.71
C GLY A 836 22.29 10.45 18.27
N SER A 837 21.61 11.11 19.19
CA SER A 837 20.29 10.71 19.68
C SER A 837 19.18 10.87 18.61
N LEU A 838 19.39 11.76 17.60
CA LEU A 838 18.60 11.77 16.37
C LEU A 838 19.22 10.82 15.34
N ALA A 839 18.39 10.37 14.38
CA ALA A 839 18.86 9.62 13.23
C ALA A 839 19.92 10.41 12.46
N ALA A 840 20.89 9.70 11.87
CA ALA A 840 21.99 10.37 11.16
C ALA A 840 21.51 10.99 9.85
N ASP A 841 22.03 12.20 9.57
CA ASP A 841 21.86 12.93 8.33
C ASP A 841 23.19 13.08 7.59
N SER A 842 23.14 13.24 6.26
CA SER A 842 24.31 13.41 5.40
C SER A 842 24.07 14.48 4.35
N TYR A 843 25.07 15.36 4.17
CA TYR A 843 25.01 16.45 3.20
C TYR A 843 26.38 16.73 2.58
N ARG A 844 26.41 17.57 1.57
CA ARG A 844 27.66 17.98 0.89
C ARG A 844 27.93 19.46 1.11
N SER A 845 29.24 19.77 1.19
CA SER A 845 29.69 21.15 1.20
C SER A 845 30.92 21.35 0.32
N ARG A 846 31.19 22.60 -0.02
CA ARG A 846 32.34 22.98 -0.85
C ARG A 846 33.00 24.22 -0.25
N THR A 847 34.32 24.38 -0.55
CA THR A 847 35.06 25.61 -0.21
C THR A 847 35.86 26.08 -1.39
N VAL A 848 36.03 27.40 -1.44
CA VAL A 848 37.01 28.07 -2.29
C VAL A 848 37.88 28.89 -1.36
N THR A 849 39.18 28.53 -1.25
CA THR A 849 40.07 29.18 -0.28
C THR A 849 41.30 29.69 -0.98
N GLY A 850 41.64 30.97 -0.72
CA GLY A 850 42.83 31.62 -1.23
C GLY A 850 43.62 32.28 -0.11
N SER A 851 44.94 32.31 -0.24
CA SER A 851 45.84 32.91 0.74
C SER A 851 46.89 33.76 0.07
N LEU A 852 47.26 34.81 0.78
CA LEU A 852 48.42 35.65 0.48
C LEU A 852 49.25 35.83 1.75
N GLU A 853 50.55 35.43 1.72
CA GLU A 853 51.46 35.48 2.84
C GLU A 853 52.75 36.23 2.43
N ALA A 854 53.27 37.01 3.34
CA ALA A 854 54.56 37.65 3.14
C ALA A 854 55.34 37.70 4.46
N GLY A 855 56.65 37.66 4.34
CA GLY A 855 57.54 37.76 5.49
C GLY A 855 58.93 38.17 5.08
N TYR A 856 59.72 38.45 6.06
CA TYR A 856 61.18 38.87 5.87
C TYR A 856 62.06 38.18 6.90
N SER A 857 62.95 37.29 6.44
CA SER A 857 63.92 36.58 7.29
C SER A 857 65.19 37.40 7.48
N LEU A 858 65.42 37.80 8.71
CA LEU A 858 66.53 38.66 9.13
C LEU A 858 67.54 37.80 9.91
N PRO A 859 68.81 37.66 9.45
CA PRO A 859 69.84 37.07 10.28
C PRO A 859 70.18 37.97 11.45
N PHE A 860 70.28 37.48 12.69
CA PHE A 860 70.58 38.25 13.86
C PHE A 860 71.70 37.68 14.69
N TYR A 861 72.10 36.42 14.45
CA TYR A 861 73.24 35.81 15.15
C TYR A 861 73.94 34.79 14.25
N GLU A 862 75.27 34.87 14.15
CA GLU A 862 76.04 33.91 13.41
C GLU A 862 77.25 33.52 14.22
N ARG A 863 77.57 32.27 14.44
CA ARG A 863 78.70 31.73 15.12
C ARG A 863 79.13 30.38 14.63
N GLY A 864 80.31 30.27 14.02
CA GLY A 864 80.74 29.02 13.42
C GLY A 864 79.76 28.49 12.37
N ASP A 865 79.36 27.26 12.50
CA ASP A 865 78.42 26.62 11.55
C ASP A 865 76.89 26.84 11.84
N SER A 866 76.61 27.78 12.82
CA SER A 866 75.26 28.06 13.23
C SER A 866 74.86 29.49 12.86
N ARG A 867 73.65 29.66 12.27
CA ARG A 867 73.02 30.91 11.96
C ARG A 867 71.59 30.90 12.51
N PHE A 868 71.21 32.05 13.09
CA PHE A 868 69.83 32.25 13.60
C PHE A 868 69.19 33.45 12.94
N PHE A 869 67.83 33.30 12.72
CA PHE A 869 67.07 34.31 12.01
C PHE A 869 65.78 34.59 12.79
N VAL A 870 65.37 35.88 12.69
CA VAL A 870 64.03 36.31 13.11
C VAL A 870 63.25 36.69 11.87
N GLU A 871 62.03 36.24 11.79
CA GLU A 871 61.17 36.39 10.61
C GLU A 871 59.76 36.87 11.01
N PRO A 872 59.47 38.19 10.88
CA PRO A 872 58.11 38.70 10.94
C PRO A 872 57.33 38.21 9.72
N GLU A 873 56.06 37.85 9.96
CA GLU A 873 55.19 37.24 8.97
C GLU A 873 53.77 37.85 9.05
N VAL A 874 53.10 38.00 7.89
CA VAL A 874 51.69 38.36 7.77
C VAL A 874 51.04 37.47 6.74
N GLN A 875 49.82 37.02 7.01
CA GLN A 875 49.03 36.18 6.07
C GLN A 875 47.58 36.61 6.10
N PHE A 876 46.96 36.65 4.94
CA PHE A 876 45.52 36.86 4.72
C PHE A 876 44.98 35.61 4.03
N VAL A 877 43.92 35.03 4.57
CA VAL A 877 43.23 33.87 4.01
C VAL A 877 41.75 34.21 3.85
N VAL A 878 41.22 34.05 2.63
CA VAL A 878 39.79 34.20 2.34
C VAL A 878 39.25 32.81 2.04
N SER A 879 38.20 32.40 2.73
CA SER A 879 37.53 31.15 2.50
C SER A 879 36.03 31.41 2.24
N ASP A 880 35.54 30.94 1.07
CA ASP A 880 34.12 30.92 0.73
C ASP A 880 33.63 29.51 0.93
N TYR A 881 32.69 29.34 1.85
CA TYR A 881 32.03 28.07 2.19
C TYR A 881 30.62 28.04 1.68
N GLY A 882 30.16 26.90 1.11
CA GLY A 882 28.78 26.68 0.69
C GLY A 882 28.31 25.27 0.95
N ALA A 883 27.10 25.14 1.51
CA ALA A 883 26.35 23.92 1.62
C ALA A 883 24.90 24.17 1.17
N ASP A 884 24.30 23.22 0.45
CA ASP A 884 22.92 23.35 -0.03
C ASP A 884 21.93 23.06 1.08
N ALA A 885 20.69 23.59 0.93
CA ALA A 885 19.60 23.31 1.85
C ALA A 885 19.20 21.83 1.78
N HIS A 886 18.97 21.24 2.94
CA HIS A 886 18.59 19.82 3.04
C HIS A 886 17.67 19.56 4.23
N ALA A 887 16.91 18.45 4.15
CA ALA A 887 16.05 17.98 5.23
C ALA A 887 16.86 17.13 6.20
N THR A 888 16.62 17.31 7.49
CA THR A 888 17.21 16.54 8.58
C THR A 888 16.09 15.91 9.45
N PRO A 889 16.38 14.94 10.29
CA PRO A 889 15.40 14.42 11.24
C PRO A 889 14.79 15.48 12.17
N GLY A 890 15.55 16.52 12.54
CA GLY A 890 15.09 17.63 13.39
C GLY A 890 14.46 18.80 12.66
N GLY A 891 14.38 18.76 11.32
CA GLY A 891 13.84 19.85 10.51
C GLY A 891 14.62 20.09 9.23
N ARG A 892 14.39 21.24 8.56
CA ARG A 892 15.08 21.64 7.34
C ARG A 892 16.15 22.67 7.65
N ILE A 893 17.39 22.40 7.26
CA ILE A 893 18.48 23.37 7.28
C ILE A 893 18.45 24.15 5.96
N ASP A 894 18.47 25.48 6.06
CA ASP A 894 18.61 26.35 4.90
C ASP A 894 20.03 26.29 4.33
N GLY A 895 20.18 26.63 3.06
CA GLY A 895 21.51 26.65 2.42
C GLY A 895 22.46 27.63 3.15
N GLN A 896 23.62 27.13 3.50
CA GLN A 896 24.66 27.92 4.20
C GLN A 896 25.63 28.50 3.19
N ARG A 897 25.93 29.76 3.33
CA ARG A 897 27.00 30.42 2.60
C ARG A 897 27.71 31.42 3.53
N SER A 898 29.02 31.34 3.56
CA SER A 898 29.84 32.33 4.26
C SER A 898 31.13 32.60 3.51
N THR A 899 31.51 33.87 3.45
CA THR A 899 32.83 34.31 2.97
C THR A 899 33.55 34.93 4.12
N ASP A 900 34.60 34.28 4.60
CA ASP A 900 35.29 34.60 5.81
C ASP A 900 36.72 35.03 5.51
N LEU A 901 37.23 36.07 6.24
CA LEU A 901 38.62 36.52 6.22
C LEU A 901 39.29 36.10 7.52
N LEU A 902 40.43 35.42 7.38
CA LEU A 902 41.35 35.09 8.48
C LEU A 902 42.69 35.78 8.27
N THR A 903 43.13 36.52 9.25
CA THR A 903 44.40 37.28 9.23
C THR A 903 45.35 36.68 10.26
N ARG A 904 46.63 36.55 9.90
CA ARG A 904 47.71 36.14 10.81
C ARG A 904 48.83 37.18 10.82
N VAL A 905 49.26 37.51 12.01
CA VAL A 905 50.49 38.23 12.22
C VAL A 905 51.38 37.37 13.13
N GLY A 906 52.60 37.15 12.76
CA GLY A 906 53.49 36.24 13.47
C GLY A 906 54.95 36.61 13.43
N VAL A 907 55.65 35.96 14.30
CA VAL A 907 57.11 35.98 14.33
C VAL A 907 57.63 34.55 14.42
N ARG A 908 58.57 34.24 13.54
CA ARG A 908 59.29 32.97 13.56
C ARG A 908 60.74 33.21 13.90
N VAL A 909 61.27 32.49 14.87
CA VAL A 909 62.70 32.38 15.15
C VAL A 909 63.19 31.01 14.71
N HIS A 910 64.14 30.97 13.82
CA HIS A 910 64.71 29.71 13.37
C HIS A 910 66.23 29.71 13.29
N GLY A 911 66.85 28.55 13.46
CA GLY A 911 68.23 28.37 13.40
C GLY A 911 68.67 27.37 12.30
N VAL A 912 69.85 27.49 11.80
CA VAL A 912 70.47 26.51 10.92
C VAL A 912 71.86 26.15 11.50
N THR A 913 72.07 24.87 11.79
CA THR A 913 73.31 24.34 12.35
C THR A 913 73.73 23.12 11.53
N ALA A 914 74.96 23.13 11.03
CA ALA A 914 75.49 21.95 10.37
C ALA A 914 75.86 20.88 11.42
N ILE A 915 75.42 19.66 11.22
CA ILE A 915 75.69 18.52 12.10
C ILE A 915 76.78 17.60 11.51
N ALA A 916 76.78 17.45 10.19
CA ALA A 916 77.80 16.71 9.45
C ALA A 916 77.87 17.23 8.00
N ALA A 917 78.85 16.79 7.20
CA ALA A 917 79.00 17.20 5.80
C ALA A 917 77.66 16.95 5.01
N GLY A 918 76.94 18.01 4.64
CA GLY A 918 75.69 17.99 3.89
C GLY A 918 74.48 17.66 4.71
N ARG A 919 74.54 17.65 6.05
CA ARG A 919 73.39 17.47 6.98
C ARG A 919 73.21 18.67 7.87
N GLU A 920 72.02 19.21 7.92
CA GLU A 920 71.68 20.38 8.74
C GLU A 920 70.50 20.08 9.66
N LEU A 921 70.47 20.63 10.86
CA LEU A 921 69.33 20.68 11.75
C LEU A 921 68.85 22.15 11.80
N ARG A 922 67.53 22.33 11.73
CA ARG A 922 66.93 23.62 11.72
C ARG A 922 65.78 23.63 12.75
N PRO A 923 66.02 23.93 14.00
CA PRO A 923 65.04 24.19 15.02
C PRO A 923 64.34 25.52 14.72
N PHE A 924 63.03 25.57 15.08
CA PHE A 924 62.25 26.78 14.97
C PHE A 924 61.25 26.94 16.12
N PHE A 925 60.91 28.18 16.40
CA PHE A 925 59.85 28.61 17.28
C PHE A 925 59.03 29.68 16.54
N GLU A 926 57.67 29.54 16.57
CA GLU A 926 56.75 30.51 15.99
C GLU A 926 55.75 30.97 17.04
N ALA A 927 55.48 32.24 17.07
CA ALA A 927 54.36 32.85 17.83
C ALA A 927 53.50 33.64 16.86
N ASN A 928 52.20 33.33 16.83
CA ASN A 928 51.25 33.89 15.90
C ASN A 928 50.05 34.44 16.63
N TRP A 929 49.50 35.54 16.16
CA TRP A 929 48.19 36.02 16.47
C TRP A 929 47.29 35.86 15.25
N TRP A 930 46.18 35.15 15.43
CA TRP A 930 45.15 34.94 14.45
C TRP A 930 43.92 35.79 14.76
N HIS A 931 43.40 36.52 13.75
CA HIS A 931 42.15 37.26 13.82
C HIS A 931 41.23 36.78 12.73
N GLY A 932 40.05 36.29 13.11
CA GLY A 932 39.08 35.67 12.20
C GLY A 932 37.61 36.00 12.46
N PRO A 933 36.69 35.31 11.82
CA PRO A 933 35.27 35.51 12.06
C PRO A 933 34.90 35.13 13.50
N GLY A 934 34.05 35.96 14.13
CA GLY A 934 33.65 35.78 15.53
C GLY A 934 32.45 34.89 15.75
N SER A 935 31.75 34.48 14.69
CA SER A 935 30.56 33.61 14.79
C SER A 935 30.24 32.94 13.46
N ARG A 936 29.63 31.81 13.56
CA ARG A 936 28.95 31.12 12.44
C ARG A 936 27.48 30.97 12.77
N ALA A 937 26.63 30.99 11.76
CA ALA A 937 25.20 30.86 11.93
C ALA A 937 24.60 29.85 10.92
N LEU A 938 23.51 29.22 11.31
CA LEU A 938 22.64 28.42 10.43
C LEU A 938 21.19 28.71 10.79
N THR A 939 20.29 28.40 9.86
CA THR A 939 18.85 28.46 10.08
C THR A 939 18.28 27.03 9.95
N LEU A 940 17.58 26.60 10.99
CA LEU A 940 16.87 25.31 11.04
C LEU A 940 15.37 25.62 11.17
N ASP A 941 14.57 25.27 10.15
CA ASP A 941 13.13 25.57 10.09
C ASP A 941 12.79 27.05 10.40
N GLY A 942 13.62 28.01 9.95
CA GLY A 942 13.43 29.43 10.21
C GLY A 942 14.02 29.93 11.55
N ASN A 943 14.41 29.04 12.46
CA ASN A 943 15.08 29.40 13.72
C ASN A 943 16.59 29.57 13.50
N ALA A 944 17.13 30.70 13.92
CA ALA A 944 18.56 31.01 13.78
C ALA A 944 19.36 30.44 14.97
N PHE A 945 20.40 29.68 14.63
CA PHE A 945 21.38 29.17 15.59
C PHE A 945 22.73 29.77 15.29
N SER A 946 23.46 30.15 16.33
CA SER A 946 24.81 30.70 16.18
C SER A 946 25.79 30.00 17.11
N PHE A 947 27.01 29.94 16.62
CA PHE A 947 28.16 29.37 17.29
C PHE A 947 29.29 30.39 17.32
N ASN A 948 29.69 30.82 18.52
CA ASN A 948 30.74 31.80 18.65
C ASN A 948 32.11 31.12 18.61
N VAL A 949 32.94 31.54 17.67
CA VAL A 949 34.35 31.17 17.58
C VAL A 949 35.15 32.35 18.07
N PRO A 950 36.17 32.15 18.90
CA PRO A 950 37.03 33.27 19.33
C PRO A 950 37.63 34.00 18.12
N ARG A 951 37.37 35.28 18.06
CA ARG A 951 37.84 36.13 16.97
C ARG A 951 39.37 36.26 17.01
N ASP A 952 39.90 36.37 18.21
CA ASP A 952 41.32 36.53 18.47
C ASP A 952 41.91 35.32 19.17
N ARG A 953 42.95 34.75 18.58
CA ARG A 953 43.59 33.51 19.07
C ARG A 953 45.11 33.63 19.02
N ALA A 954 45.81 33.26 20.09
CA ALA A 954 47.23 33.15 20.15
C ALA A 954 47.69 31.73 19.82
N ALA A 955 48.71 31.57 19.03
CA ALA A 955 49.24 30.26 18.66
C ALA A 955 50.76 30.24 18.84
N ILE A 956 51.26 29.15 19.40
CA ILE A 956 52.68 28.86 19.53
C ILE A 956 52.95 27.51 18.84
N ARG A 957 54.01 27.46 18.02
CA ARG A 957 54.48 26.24 17.36
C ARG A 957 55.97 26.08 17.52
N ILE A 958 56.44 24.91 17.91
CA ILE A 958 57.83 24.54 18.00
C ILE A 958 58.08 23.29 17.12
N GLY A 959 59.24 23.22 16.55
CA GLY A 959 59.64 22.09 15.72
C GLY A 959 61.04 22.13 15.25
N ALA A 960 61.42 21.13 14.46
CA ALA A 960 62.71 21.07 13.82
C ALA A 960 62.59 20.39 12.46
N THR A 961 63.46 20.81 11.52
CA THR A 961 63.69 20.19 10.24
C THR A 961 65.07 19.59 10.19
N GLY A 962 65.19 18.31 9.90
CA GLY A 962 66.44 17.63 9.65
C GLY A 962 66.63 17.45 8.14
N GLN A 963 67.65 18.02 7.59
CA GLN A 963 68.15 17.70 6.24
C GLN A 963 69.01 16.46 6.30
N LEU A 964 68.46 15.29 5.85
CA LEU A 964 69.02 13.96 5.93
C LEU A 964 70.02 13.69 4.76
N SER A 965 69.79 14.39 3.64
CA SER A 965 70.68 14.39 2.46
C SER A 965 70.50 15.68 1.67
N ARG A 966 71.31 15.87 0.63
CA ARG A 966 71.21 17.03 -0.27
C ARG A 966 69.85 17.11 -0.98
N ARG A 967 69.11 16.00 -1.03
CA ARG A 967 67.79 15.89 -1.73
C ARG A 967 66.60 15.62 -0.83
N PHE A 968 66.84 15.27 0.44
CA PHE A 968 65.75 14.80 1.30
C PHE A 968 65.78 15.46 2.67
N SER A 969 64.62 16.00 3.09
CA SER A 969 64.41 16.56 4.43
C SER A 969 63.17 16.02 5.07
N VAL A 970 63.15 16.00 6.39
CA VAL A 970 61.99 15.62 7.23
C VAL A 970 61.80 16.69 8.31
N SER A 971 60.59 17.08 8.57
CA SER A 971 60.30 18.02 9.69
C SER A 971 59.21 17.46 10.58
N ALA A 972 59.32 17.83 11.87
CA ALA A 972 58.29 17.55 12.88
C ALA A 972 58.01 18.82 13.71
N SER A 973 56.74 19.06 14.01
CA SER A 973 56.34 20.16 14.87
C SER A 973 55.12 19.87 15.71
N VAL A 974 54.99 20.55 16.83
CA VAL A 974 53.79 20.57 17.69
C VAL A 974 53.44 22.01 17.93
N GLY A 975 52.14 22.31 17.89
CA GLY A 975 51.63 23.65 18.13
C GLY A 975 50.41 23.63 19.02
N VAL A 976 50.21 24.71 19.73
CA VAL A 976 48.99 24.99 20.52
C VAL A 976 48.44 26.33 20.10
N GLU A 977 47.12 26.43 20.05
CA GLU A 977 46.40 27.66 19.73
C GLU A 977 45.24 27.81 20.72
N GLY A 978 44.94 29.01 21.17
CA GLY A 978 43.85 29.25 22.10
C GLY A 978 43.60 30.74 22.36
N ASN A 979 42.55 31.01 23.14
CA ASN A 979 42.19 32.36 23.60
C ASN A 979 42.26 32.52 25.14
N LEU A 980 42.78 31.53 25.86
CA LEU A 980 42.92 31.45 27.32
C LEU A 980 41.60 31.34 28.12
N SER A 981 40.43 31.23 27.46
CA SER A 981 39.14 31.15 28.14
C SER A 981 38.35 29.89 27.75
N ASP A 982 37.96 29.76 26.52
CA ASP A 982 36.93 28.84 26.07
C ASP A 982 37.30 28.05 24.80
N TYR A 983 38.51 28.28 24.25
CA TYR A 983 39.00 27.61 23.04
C TYR A 983 40.43 27.13 23.19
N ALA A 984 40.68 25.89 22.81
CA ALA A 984 41.99 25.28 22.71
C ALA A 984 42.10 24.37 21.49
N LEU A 985 43.22 24.43 20.80
CA LEU A 985 43.59 23.55 19.69
C LEU A 985 45.02 23.08 19.88
N VAL A 986 45.24 21.79 19.78
CA VAL A 986 46.56 21.16 19.75
C VAL A 986 46.79 20.52 18.39
N ARG A 987 47.94 20.76 17.78
CA ARG A 987 48.26 20.29 16.45
C ARG A 987 49.62 19.63 16.40
N GLY A 988 49.73 18.47 15.81
CA GLY A 988 50.96 17.77 15.51
C GLY A 988 51.16 17.61 14.02
N GLN A 989 52.35 17.88 13.50
CA GLN A 989 52.68 17.77 12.08
C GLN A 989 53.99 17.00 11.83
N LEU A 990 53.99 16.15 10.83
CA LEU A 990 55.12 15.53 10.21
C LEU A 990 55.16 15.85 8.72
N SER A 991 56.34 16.24 8.18
CA SER A 991 56.45 16.47 6.75
C SER A 991 57.76 15.93 6.19
N ALA A 992 57.76 15.62 4.91
CA ALA A 992 58.88 15.16 4.16
C ALA A 992 58.93 15.89 2.82
N LYS A 993 60.16 16.25 2.39
CA LYS A 993 60.40 16.89 1.11
C LYS A 993 61.54 16.19 0.37
N TYR A 994 61.32 15.88 -0.90
CA TYR A 994 62.31 15.31 -1.79
C TYR A 994 62.48 16.20 -3.01
N ARG A 995 63.73 16.36 -3.45
CA ARG A 995 64.07 17.13 -4.62
C ARG A 995 64.84 16.27 -5.61
N TRP A 996 64.54 16.41 -6.89
CA TRP A 996 65.19 15.73 -7.98
C TRP A 996 66.04 16.69 -8.82
#